data_35d80611e74f8c6e913fb8043c4eb1b9
#
_entry.id   35d80611e74f8c6e913fb8043c4eb1b9
#
_cell.length_a   1.000
_cell.length_b   1.000
_cell.length_c   1.000
_cell.angle_alpha   90.00
_cell.angle_beta   90.00
_cell.angle_gamma   90.00
#
_symmetry.space_group_name_H-M   'P 1'
#
loop_
_entity.id
_entity.type
_entity.pdbx_description
1 polymer ?
#
loop_
_entity_poly.entity_id
_entity_poly.type
_entity_poly.pdbx_seq_one_letter_code
_entity_poly.pdbx_strand_id
1 'polypeptide(L)'
;MQKLLKTFLFFLVVLCFAFNSAYSQKVKDNSQPKFSQVRIYATTPNDFQRIQDAGLFLDGGIHKAGLYFETWLSESEILMLKNSGVPYQITIDDWMQYYNSFPPLTAKQYNDIMKNSKDNYNITHSILGSMGGNLTLAQVNSKLDSLRLQYPTLVSVKWSIGNSYEGRPMNTVRITKNPDAPTGRPEIWYNGVTHAREPGGMENVLYYIYWLVENYNIDPIATYILNNREIYWTPIINVDGYYYNETTNPTGGGMWRANRHVTTGNCGYVDLNRNFGTWNFWNSANGGSSTDQCSGGQGTYRGVYPMSEPETQNWKNFVSTRNFRTEMDYHTYGNYLIKPYAWCDPTPTPDDAIFSEYGTEIVALNHFTYGTPYQTVGYYVRGGSTDWEYSTDSTYHSTHTIVYSPEVGVIGFWSNAANIVPEAQTCFYQNQLMSLVAGPYAGLKNLTFNKSTYTQNETGNVKVVFRNKGLMAASNIKVEFTPLNSYVTIPVQLYTKASLASRTSDSVTFNFTVSGTCPNGYAIPTRIRIKQNDSLIVFTQNTMILVGSGVTTFADSAENGTTNWTYGTGWAINTAQYHTPTHCFANANYGNNLNSSLSLNFPINMSAYNVAFLEFWQRYDVENGYDYCYPEVSNDNGTTWQQLSSYSGTNLTWTKQLFDISSMVNHSNNFRIRFRLYSDANTTASGWYVDDIKITTYNGGVTGVEENHNGLLPVKYSLDQNYPNPFNPSTQINYSVAKSGLVKISVYDILGREVNVLVNEVKNPGFYSVDFNGSSLSSGLYFYKMESNGFVDTKKMTLIK
;
A
#
# COMPACT_ATOMS: atom_id res chain seq x y z
N MET A 1 74.29 42.24 -6.35
CA MET A 1 73.30 41.58 -7.18
C MET A 1 72.61 40.43 -6.44
N GLN A 2 73.33 39.48 -5.76
CA GLN A 2 72.70 38.36 -5.04
C GLN A 2 71.80 38.73 -3.85
N LYS A 3 72.05 39.81 -3.14
CA LYS A 3 71.23 40.29 -2.04
C LYS A 3 69.85 40.87 -2.50
N LEU A 4 69.92 41.64 -3.62
CA LEU A 4 68.65 42.18 -4.21
C LEU A 4 67.77 41.10 -4.79
N LEU A 5 68.32 40.03 -5.34
CA LEU A 5 67.61 38.92 -5.92
C LEU A 5 66.86 38.08 -4.82
N LYS A 6 67.47 37.89 -3.64
CA LYS A 6 66.89 37.24 -2.49
C LYS A 6 65.75 38.05 -1.87
N THR A 7 65.86 39.34 -1.82
CA THR A 7 64.85 40.26 -1.31
C THR A 7 63.61 40.30 -2.27
N PHE A 8 63.88 40.31 -3.58
CA PHE A 8 62.84 40.29 -4.61
C PHE A 8 62.08 38.93 -4.63
N LEU A 9 62.81 37.81 -4.49
CA LEU A 9 62.18 36.50 -4.36
C LEU A 9 61.32 36.33 -3.06
N PHE A 10 61.78 36.90 -1.95
CA PHE A 10 61.09 36.91 -0.70
C PHE A 10 59.79 37.74 -0.80
N PHE A 11 59.85 38.92 -1.45
CA PHE A 11 58.64 39.71 -1.70
C PHE A 11 57.69 39.07 -2.69
N LEU A 12 58.16 38.34 -3.71
CA LEU A 12 57.30 37.58 -4.63
C LEU A 12 56.61 36.42 -3.95
N VAL A 13 57.29 35.67 -3.08
CA VAL A 13 56.72 34.56 -2.30
C VAL A 13 55.71 35.06 -1.27
N VAL A 14 55.99 36.20 -0.62
CA VAL A 14 55.04 36.83 0.32
C VAL A 14 53.81 37.37 -0.42
N LEU A 15 53.96 37.96 -1.63
CA LEU A 15 52.83 38.36 -2.46
C LEU A 15 52.02 37.15 -2.97
N CYS A 16 52.64 36.06 -3.35
CA CYS A 16 51.94 34.82 -3.73
C CYS A 16 51.19 34.20 -2.55
N PHE A 17 51.76 34.25 -1.34
CA PHE A 17 51.05 33.82 -0.15
C PHE A 17 49.93 34.79 0.24
N ALA A 18 50.09 36.09 0.08
CA ALA A 18 49.02 37.06 0.33
C ALA A 18 47.89 37.00 -0.70
N PHE A 19 48.18 36.74 -1.99
CA PHE A 19 47.15 36.49 -3.01
C PHE A 19 46.47 35.15 -2.84
N ASN A 20 47.15 34.08 -2.42
CA ASN A 20 46.53 32.83 -2.10
C ASN A 20 45.68 32.90 -0.82
N SER A 21 46.07 33.70 0.19
CA SER A 21 45.27 33.91 1.38
C SER A 21 44.06 34.85 1.14
N ALA A 22 44.15 35.79 0.19
CA ALA A 22 43.02 36.62 -0.21
C ALA A 22 42.02 35.89 -1.15
N TYR A 23 42.48 34.86 -1.87
CA TYR A 23 41.57 33.99 -2.64
C TYR A 23 40.97 32.85 -1.82
N SER A 24 41.50 32.57 -0.62
CA SER A 24 41.01 31.48 0.27
C SER A 24 40.03 31.94 1.34
N GLN A 25 39.60 33.20 1.37
CA GLN A 25 38.58 33.74 2.27
C GLN A 25 37.38 34.32 1.53
N LYS A 26 36.82 33.59 0.53
CA LYS A 26 35.42 33.39 0.51
C LYS A 26 35.16 32.22 1.49
N VAL A 27 34.95 32.53 2.74
CA VAL A 27 34.23 31.65 3.64
C VAL A 27 32.99 31.19 2.85
N LYS A 28 32.97 29.94 2.36
CA LYS A 28 31.75 29.31 1.94
C LYS A 28 30.91 29.37 3.20
N ASP A 29 29.99 30.28 3.24
CA ASP A 29 28.89 30.18 4.18
C ASP A 29 28.18 28.86 3.84
N ASN A 30 28.56 27.79 4.53
CA ASN A 30 28.01 26.46 4.38
C ASN A 30 26.70 26.34 5.16
N SER A 31 26.12 27.44 5.64
CA SER A 31 24.80 27.41 6.24
C SER A 31 23.78 27.11 5.14
N GLN A 32 23.20 25.94 5.20
CA GLN A 32 22.04 25.60 4.40
C GLN A 32 20.95 26.65 4.68
N PRO A 33 20.20 27.12 3.66
CA PRO A 33 19.10 28.01 3.90
C PRO A 33 18.12 27.34 4.86
N LYS A 34 17.57 28.12 5.78
CA LYS A 34 16.51 27.69 6.68
C LYS A 34 15.27 27.40 5.84
N PHE A 35 14.61 26.26 6.12
CA PHE A 35 13.34 25.88 5.54
C PHE A 35 12.26 25.86 6.62
N SER A 36 11.09 26.40 6.29
CA SER A 36 9.91 26.35 7.16
C SER A 36 8.77 25.60 6.47
N GLN A 37 7.95 24.89 7.23
CA GLN A 37 6.71 24.36 6.71
C GLN A 37 5.68 25.47 6.63
N VAL A 38 5.09 25.63 5.45
CA VAL A 38 4.19 26.74 5.16
C VAL A 38 2.88 26.18 4.61
N ARG A 39 1.78 26.50 5.28
CA ARG A 39 0.43 26.25 4.79
C ARG A 39 -0.05 27.47 4.02
N ILE A 40 -0.30 27.30 2.75
CA ILE A 40 -0.65 28.33 1.77
C ILE A 40 -2.15 28.19 1.45
N TYR A 41 -2.93 29.21 1.70
CA TYR A 41 -4.37 29.20 1.44
C TYR A 41 -4.67 29.64 0.00
N ALA A 42 -4.07 28.92 -0.97
CA ALA A 42 -4.37 29.04 -2.39
C ALA A 42 -5.55 28.12 -2.72
N THR A 43 -6.74 28.69 -2.81
CA THR A 43 -8.01 27.95 -3.00
C THR A 43 -8.56 28.06 -4.40
N THR A 44 -8.03 28.97 -5.21
CA THR A 44 -8.45 29.21 -6.59
C THR A 44 -7.30 29.12 -7.58
N PRO A 45 -7.54 28.81 -8.85
CA PRO A 45 -6.50 28.85 -9.91
C PRO A 45 -5.78 30.21 -9.99
N ASN A 46 -6.47 31.30 -9.70
CA ASN A 46 -5.89 32.64 -9.69
C ASN A 46 -4.88 32.82 -8.55
N ASP A 47 -5.08 32.19 -7.40
CA ASP A 47 -4.10 32.22 -6.31
C ASP A 47 -2.80 31.51 -6.70
N PHE A 48 -2.91 30.36 -7.34
CA PHE A 48 -1.74 29.63 -7.88
C PHE A 48 -1.02 30.46 -8.96
N GLN A 49 -1.76 31.13 -9.84
CA GLN A 49 -1.15 32.02 -10.85
C GLN A 49 -0.40 33.19 -10.19
N ARG A 50 -0.95 33.84 -9.18
CA ARG A 50 -0.28 34.92 -8.43
C ARG A 50 1.02 34.46 -7.75
N ILE A 51 1.05 33.22 -7.24
CA ILE A 51 2.24 32.62 -6.66
C ILE A 51 3.31 32.42 -7.75
N GLN A 52 2.92 31.91 -8.92
CA GLN A 52 3.82 31.72 -10.05
C GLN A 52 4.35 33.07 -10.60
N ASP A 53 3.47 34.06 -10.71
CA ASP A 53 3.85 35.42 -11.16
C ASP A 53 4.86 36.09 -10.20
N ALA A 54 4.82 35.73 -8.91
CA ALA A 54 5.79 36.15 -7.92
C ALA A 54 7.14 35.36 -7.98
N GLY A 55 7.24 34.40 -8.90
CA GLY A 55 8.43 33.59 -9.15
C GLY A 55 8.54 32.32 -8.32
N LEU A 56 7.49 31.96 -7.56
CA LEU A 56 7.45 30.72 -6.77
C LEU A 56 6.67 29.64 -7.52
N PHE A 57 7.34 28.53 -7.80
CA PHE A 57 6.75 27.34 -8.41
C PHE A 57 6.61 26.27 -7.31
N LEU A 58 5.39 26.07 -6.84
CA LEU A 58 5.10 25.08 -5.80
C LEU A 58 5.41 23.68 -6.29
N ASP A 59 6.07 22.90 -5.44
CA ASP A 59 6.47 21.55 -5.74
C ASP A 59 6.66 20.71 -4.47
N GLY A 60 6.15 19.46 -4.49
CA GLY A 60 6.14 18.58 -3.34
C GLY A 60 5.31 19.13 -2.18
N GLY A 61 4.56 18.29 -1.52
CA GLY A 61 3.77 18.73 -0.39
C GLY A 61 2.38 18.11 -0.32
N ILE A 62 1.58 18.60 0.61
CA ILE A 62 0.21 18.10 0.83
C ILE A 62 -0.77 19.12 0.26
N HIS A 63 -1.52 18.71 -0.74
CA HIS A 63 -2.60 19.49 -1.33
C HIS A 63 -3.96 19.03 -0.76
N LYS A 64 -4.69 19.98 -0.18
CA LYS A 64 -6.09 19.83 0.22
C LYS A 64 -6.92 20.75 -0.67
N ALA A 65 -7.50 20.17 -1.71
CA ALA A 65 -8.21 20.92 -2.74
C ALA A 65 -9.26 21.86 -2.12
N GLY A 66 -9.28 23.12 -2.56
CA GLY A 66 -10.17 24.16 -2.03
C GLY A 66 -9.86 24.65 -0.62
N LEU A 67 -8.83 24.11 0.06
CA LEU A 67 -8.48 24.48 1.43
C LEU A 67 -7.09 25.09 1.52
N TYR A 68 -6.05 24.31 1.22
CA TYR A 68 -4.67 24.76 1.33
C TYR A 68 -3.70 23.84 0.57
N PHE A 69 -2.52 24.40 0.32
CA PHE A 69 -1.33 23.65 -0.06
C PHE A 69 -0.27 23.79 1.04
N GLU A 70 0.32 22.72 1.53
CA GLU A 70 1.31 22.73 2.60
C GLU A 70 2.62 22.12 2.11
N THR A 71 3.70 22.88 2.20
CA THR A 71 5.04 22.47 1.75
C THR A 71 6.15 23.11 2.56
N TRP A 72 7.40 22.68 2.29
CA TRP A 72 8.59 23.24 2.90
C TRP A 72 9.22 24.28 1.97
N LEU A 73 9.31 25.51 2.42
CA LEU A 73 9.89 26.64 1.68
C LEU A 73 11.10 27.21 2.38
N SER A 74 12.11 27.58 1.59
CA SER A 74 13.25 28.38 2.05
C SER A 74 12.84 29.82 2.37
N GLU A 75 13.67 30.56 3.10
CA GLU A 75 13.43 31.99 3.41
C GLU A 75 13.19 32.82 2.15
N SER A 76 13.94 32.54 1.06
CA SER A 76 13.77 33.24 -0.22
C SER A 76 12.44 32.93 -0.88
N GLU A 77 11.98 31.67 -0.83
CA GLU A 77 10.69 31.24 -1.37
C GLU A 77 9.51 31.80 -0.55
N ILE A 78 9.65 31.91 0.78
CA ILE A 78 8.67 32.58 1.65
C ILE A 78 8.56 34.07 1.28
N LEU A 79 9.68 34.73 0.93
CA LEU A 79 9.64 36.12 0.46
C LEU A 79 8.87 36.26 -0.87
N MET A 80 9.07 35.31 -1.83
CA MET A 80 8.30 35.27 -3.07
C MET A 80 6.80 35.05 -2.77
N LEU A 81 6.48 34.11 -1.88
CA LEU A 81 5.10 33.86 -1.46
C LEU A 81 4.46 35.10 -0.84
N LYS A 82 5.19 35.81 0.02
CA LYS A 82 4.73 37.09 0.60
C LYS A 82 4.43 38.12 -0.49
N ASN A 83 5.27 38.20 -1.50
CA ASN A 83 5.09 39.14 -2.63
C ASN A 83 3.87 38.78 -3.50
N SER A 84 3.47 37.51 -3.57
CA SER A 84 2.27 37.09 -4.26
C SER A 84 0.98 37.64 -3.63
N GLY A 85 1.02 37.99 -2.33
CA GLY A 85 -0.14 38.44 -1.57
C GLY A 85 -1.15 37.33 -1.27
N VAL A 86 -0.81 36.04 -1.52
CA VAL A 86 -1.66 34.92 -1.14
C VAL A 86 -1.50 34.67 0.38
N PRO A 87 -2.57 34.48 1.15
CA PRO A 87 -2.46 34.22 2.58
C PRO A 87 -1.74 32.92 2.88
N TYR A 88 -0.92 32.93 3.93
CA TYR A 88 -0.20 31.74 4.38
C TYR A 88 0.06 31.76 5.88
N GLN A 89 0.39 30.60 6.44
CA GLN A 89 0.79 30.40 7.82
C GLN A 89 2.04 29.51 7.89
N ILE A 90 3.03 29.92 8.67
CA ILE A 90 4.16 29.06 9.02
C ILE A 90 3.70 28.12 10.13
N THR A 91 3.71 26.81 9.86
CA THR A 91 3.28 25.76 10.80
C THR A 91 4.45 25.19 11.57
N ILE A 92 5.63 25.11 10.94
CA ILE A 92 6.91 24.73 11.57
C ILE A 92 7.97 25.71 11.08
N ASP A 93 8.64 26.40 12.03
CA ASP A 93 9.54 27.48 11.70
C ASP A 93 10.88 27.03 11.13
N ASP A 94 11.41 25.89 11.59
CA ASP A 94 12.73 25.38 11.19
C ASP A 94 12.68 23.87 10.99
N TRP A 95 12.87 23.44 9.72
CA TRP A 95 12.92 22.04 9.35
C TRP A 95 14.03 21.27 10.08
N MET A 96 15.24 21.78 10.14
CA MET A 96 16.34 21.04 10.74
C MET A 96 16.18 20.91 12.25
N GLN A 97 15.62 21.93 12.92
CA GLN A 97 15.25 21.83 14.32
C GLN A 97 14.16 20.79 14.54
N TYR A 98 13.14 20.81 13.70
CA TYR A 98 12.04 19.83 13.74
C TYR A 98 12.56 18.42 13.47
N TYR A 99 13.33 18.20 12.39
CA TYR A 99 13.86 16.87 12.06
C TYR A 99 14.79 16.32 13.16
N ASN A 100 15.67 17.15 13.71
CA ASN A 100 16.55 16.75 14.80
C ASN A 100 15.83 16.59 16.16
N SER A 101 14.57 17.00 16.28
CA SER A 101 13.76 16.76 17.47
C SER A 101 13.24 15.32 17.58
N PHE A 102 13.25 14.56 16.49
CA PHE A 102 12.88 13.16 16.53
C PHE A 102 13.90 12.34 17.31
N PRO A 103 13.49 11.60 18.33
CA PRO A 103 14.42 10.81 19.11
C PRO A 103 14.97 9.65 18.26
N PRO A 104 16.24 9.26 18.47
CA PRO A 104 16.76 8.05 17.88
C PRO A 104 15.99 6.84 18.40
N LEU A 105 15.92 5.78 17.59
CA LEU A 105 15.31 4.52 18.01
C LEU A 105 16.00 3.96 19.24
N THR A 106 15.23 3.62 20.26
CA THR A 106 15.70 2.78 21.35
C THR A 106 15.93 1.35 20.86
N ALA A 107 16.81 0.60 21.53
CA ALA A 107 17.03 -0.82 21.22
C ALA A 107 15.71 -1.63 21.24
N LYS A 108 14.78 -1.29 22.13
CA LYS A 108 13.46 -1.95 22.19
C LYS A 108 12.65 -1.65 20.93
N GLN A 109 12.52 -0.40 20.53
CA GLN A 109 11.78 -0.01 19.31
C GLN A 109 12.38 -0.65 18.06
N TYR A 110 13.71 -0.64 17.92
CA TYR A 110 14.40 -1.33 16.83
C TYR A 110 14.06 -2.83 16.80
N ASN A 111 14.13 -3.51 17.96
CA ASN A 111 13.82 -4.93 18.04
C ASN A 111 12.34 -5.22 17.75
N ASP A 112 11.41 -4.35 18.18
CA ASP A 112 9.98 -4.49 17.90
C ASP A 112 9.71 -4.33 16.38
N ILE A 113 10.36 -3.37 15.72
CA ILE A 113 10.28 -3.17 14.25
C ILE A 113 10.81 -4.40 13.51
N MET A 114 11.99 -4.90 13.89
CA MET A 114 12.58 -6.06 13.25
C MET A 114 11.79 -7.34 13.51
N LYS A 115 11.21 -7.46 14.71
CA LYS A 115 10.30 -8.56 15.04
C LYS A 115 9.04 -8.52 14.17
N ASN A 116 8.42 -7.36 14.03
CA ASN A 116 7.25 -7.17 13.15
C ASN A 116 7.57 -7.55 11.69
N SER A 117 8.71 -7.06 11.15
CA SER A 117 9.15 -7.41 9.79
C SER A 117 9.38 -8.91 9.63
N LYS A 118 9.95 -9.58 10.63
CA LYS A 118 10.14 -11.02 10.61
C LYS A 118 8.82 -11.78 10.72
N ASP A 119 7.95 -11.37 11.62
CA ASP A 119 6.70 -12.11 11.89
C ASP A 119 5.70 -11.97 10.73
N ASN A 120 5.58 -10.79 10.11
CA ASN A 120 4.59 -10.52 9.08
C ASN A 120 5.11 -10.74 7.64
N TYR A 121 6.40 -10.52 7.40
CA TYR A 121 6.98 -10.56 6.04
C TYR A 121 8.15 -11.54 5.92
N ASN A 122 8.53 -12.20 7.02
CA ASN A 122 9.72 -13.05 7.09
C ASN A 122 11.00 -12.34 6.58
N ILE A 123 11.15 -11.04 6.92
CA ILE A 123 12.32 -10.24 6.61
C ILE A 123 13.19 -10.13 7.86
N THR A 124 14.47 -10.50 7.72
CA THR A 124 15.46 -10.48 8.82
C THR A 124 16.50 -9.37 8.67
N HIS A 125 16.63 -8.79 7.47
CA HIS A 125 17.56 -7.70 7.21
C HIS A 125 16.95 -6.33 7.49
N SER A 126 17.73 -5.48 8.17
CA SER A 126 17.34 -4.08 8.38
C SER A 126 17.57 -3.24 7.14
N ILE A 127 16.64 -2.35 6.84
CA ILE A 127 16.78 -1.31 5.82
C ILE A 127 17.26 0.03 6.41
N LEU A 128 17.42 0.11 7.72
CA LEU A 128 17.81 1.34 8.40
C LEU A 128 19.31 1.63 8.24
N GLY A 129 19.63 2.92 8.12
CA GLY A 129 20.97 3.46 7.95
C GLY A 129 21.39 4.41 9.07
N SER A 130 22.54 5.07 8.89
CA SER A 130 23.17 5.95 9.89
C SER A 130 22.72 7.41 9.80
N MET A 131 22.03 7.80 8.74
CA MET A 131 21.65 9.19 8.46
C MET A 131 20.23 9.47 8.96
N GLY A 132 20.04 9.53 10.29
CA GLY A 132 18.71 9.68 10.92
C GLY A 132 17.78 8.48 10.69
N GLY A 133 18.32 7.32 10.41
CA GLY A 133 17.60 6.12 9.98
C GLY A 133 17.71 5.85 8.49
N ASN A 134 17.99 6.85 7.67
CA ASN A 134 18.15 6.72 6.23
C ASN A 134 19.56 6.26 5.85
N LEU A 135 19.70 5.62 4.69
CA LEU A 135 20.97 5.07 4.21
C LEU A 135 21.87 6.15 3.58
N THR A 136 23.16 6.15 3.87
CA THR A 136 24.13 6.91 3.10
C THR A 136 24.39 6.27 1.72
N LEU A 137 24.94 7.02 0.77
CA LEU A 137 25.33 6.49 -0.55
C LEU A 137 26.29 5.29 -0.42
N ALA A 138 27.21 5.34 0.52
CA ALA A 138 28.13 4.24 0.79
C ALA A 138 27.39 3.00 1.35
N GLN A 139 26.43 3.21 2.24
CA GLN A 139 25.60 2.13 2.79
C GLN A 139 24.70 1.50 1.71
N VAL A 140 24.10 2.29 0.82
CA VAL A 140 23.34 1.76 -0.32
C VAL A 140 24.21 0.86 -1.18
N ASN A 141 25.39 1.31 -1.56
CA ASN A 141 26.33 0.51 -2.35
C ASN A 141 26.75 -0.78 -1.63
N SER A 142 26.97 -0.72 -0.31
CA SER A 142 27.25 -1.89 0.52
C SER A 142 26.06 -2.87 0.59
N LYS A 143 24.81 -2.36 0.62
CA LYS A 143 23.61 -3.20 0.56
C LYS A 143 23.52 -3.94 -0.77
N LEU A 144 23.81 -3.27 -1.90
CA LEU A 144 23.85 -3.93 -3.21
C LEU A 144 24.89 -5.04 -3.26
N ASP A 145 26.10 -4.82 -2.75
CA ASP A 145 27.17 -5.83 -2.68
C ASP A 145 26.78 -6.99 -1.75
N SER A 146 26.18 -6.69 -0.60
CA SER A 146 25.72 -7.71 0.37
C SER A 146 24.60 -8.56 -0.20
N LEU A 147 23.64 -7.97 -0.92
CA LEU A 147 22.58 -8.72 -1.62
C LEU A 147 23.17 -9.70 -2.62
N ARG A 148 24.14 -9.28 -3.45
CA ARG A 148 24.84 -10.18 -4.37
C ARG A 148 25.58 -11.29 -3.64
N LEU A 149 26.30 -10.95 -2.59
CA LEU A 149 27.09 -11.92 -1.82
C LEU A 149 26.21 -13.00 -1.18
N GLN A 150 25.07 -12.61 -0.60
CA GLN A 150 24.18 -13.51 0.12
C GLN A 150 23.24 -14.29 -0.82
N TYR A 151 22.82 -13.67 -1.93
CA TYR A 151 21.85 -14.24 -2.87
C TYR A 151 22.39 -14.28 -4.32
N PRO A 152 23.56 -14.92 -4.57
CA PRO A 152 24.23 -14.83 -5.87
C PRO A 152 23.46 -15.44 -7.05
N THR A 153 22.48 -16.32 -6.76
CA THR A 153 21.59 -16.90 -7.78
C THR A 153 20.35 -16.08 -8.08
N LEU A 154 20.11 -14.99 -7.30
CA LEU A 154 18.91 -14.15 -7.38
C LEU A 154 19.22 -12.68 -7.62
N VAL A 155 20.40 -12.20 -7.26
CA VAL A 155 20.82 -10.80 -7.42
C VAL A 155 22.11 -10.74 -8.22
N SER A 156 22.16 -9.92 -9.27
CA SER A 156 23.35 -9.72 -10.11
C SER A 156 24.46 -8.96 -9.36
N VAL A 157 25.66 -8.98 -9.91
CA VAL A 157 26.66 -7.95 -9.60
C VAL A 157 26.05 -6.60 -9.94
N LYS A 158 26.27 -5.58 -9.11
CA LYS A 158 25.87 -4.20 -9.44
C LYS A 158 26.69 -3.68 -10.61
N TRP A 159 26.05 -2.88 -11.44
CA TRP A 159 26.73 -2.15 -12.53
C TRP A 159 26.19 -0.73 -12.63
N SER A 160 26.95 0.16 -13.25
CA SER A 160 26.51 1.51 -13.51
C SER A 160 25.73 1.60 -14.81
N ILE A 161 24.58 2.29 -14.80
CA ILE A 161 23.85 2.68 -16.01
C ILE A 161 24.46 3.94 -16.67
N GLY A 162 25.45 4.55 -16.05
CA GLY A 162 26.18 5.73 -16.46
C GLY A 162 26.67 6.52 -15.25
N ASN A 163 27.41 7.59 -15.49
CA ASN A 163 27.90 8.46 -14.43
C ASN A 163 27.13 9.78 -14.40
N SER A 164 26.92 10.30 -13.19
CA SER A 164 26.39 11.64 -12.95
C SER A 164 27.34 12.74 -13.43
N TYR A 165 26.91 13.98 -13.32
CA TYR A 165 27.73 15.14 -13.71
C TYR A 165 29.09 15.23 -12.97
N GLU A 166 29.13 14.96 -11.67
CA GLU A 166 30.38 14.92 -10.88
C GLU A 166 31.14 13.58 -11.01
N GLY A 167 30.67 12.68 -11.89
CA GLY A 167 31.37 11.43 -12.23
C GLY A 167 31.07 10.25 -11.31
N ARG A 168 30.04 10.32 -10.45
CA ARG A 168 29.62 9.18 -9.58
C ARG A 168 28.78 8.18 -10.37
N PRO A 169 29.00 6.86 -10.16
CA PRO A 169 28.24 5.84 -10.88
C PRO A 169 26.78 5.77 -10.38
N MET A 170 25.84 5.74 -11.30
CA MET A 170 24.43 5.43 -11.05
C MET A 170 24.28 3.91 -11.06
N ASN A 171 24.39 3.30 -9.88
CA ASN A 171 24.43 1.86 -9.72
C ASN A 171 23.04 1.23 -9.80
N THR A 172 22.93 0.08 -10.47
CA THR A 172 21.74 -0.74 -10.57
C THR A 172 22.07 -2.21 -10.34
N VAL A 173 21.06 -3.00 -10.01
CA VAL A 173 21.11 -4.46 -9.90
C VAL A 173 19.91 -5.08 -10.60
N ARG A 174 20.05 -6.33 -11.04
CA ARG A 174 18.95 -7.15 -11.53
C ARG A 174 18.63 -8.24 -10.52
N ILE A 175 17.35 -8.39 -10.20
CA ILE A 175 16.81 -9.33 -9.21
C ILE A 175 15.90 -10.31 -9.96
N THR A 176 16.32 -11.54 -10.08
CA THR A 176 15.62 -12.63 -10.78
C THR A 176 16.39 -13.93 -10.55
N LYS A 177 15.80 -15.08 -10.80
CA LYS A 177 16.55 -16.34 -10.84
C LYS A 177 17.52 -16.36 -12.02
N ASN A 178 18.78 -16.67 -11.77
CA ASN A 178 19.91 -16.61 -12.71
C ASN A 178 20.15 -15.17 -13.23
N PRO A 179 20.58 -14.25 -12.36
CA PRO A 179 20.55 -12.81 -12.63
C PRO A 179 21.69 -12.30 -13.55
N ASP A 180 22.71 -13.10 -13.88
CA ASP A 180 23.94 -12.62 -14.52
C ASP A 180 23.79 -12.41 -16.05
N ALA A 181 22.70 -12.89 -16.64
CA ALA A 181 22.34 -12.63 -18.03
C ALA A 181 20.84 -12.32 -18.17
N PRO A 182 20.42 -11.47 -19.14
CA PRO A 182 19.02 -11.27 -19.45
C PRO A 182 18.34 -12.60 -19.80
N THR A 183 17.15 -12.83 -19.28
CA THR A 183 16.41 -14.09 -19.46
C THR A 183 15.25 -13.96 -20.45
N GLY A 184 14.92 -12.73 -20.87
CA GLY A 184 13.77 -12.43 -21.73
C GLY A 184 12.43 -12.51 -21.01
N ARG A 185 12.44 -12.54 -19.67
CA ARG A 185 11.23 -12.43 -18.85
C ARG A 185 10.71 -10.99 -18.87
N PRO A 186 9.42 -10.76 -18.50
CA PRO A 186 8.90 -9.40 -18.34
C PRO A 186 9.75 -8.58 -17.39
N GLU A 187 10.13 -7.39 -17.81
CA GLU A 187 11.01 -6.48 -17.10
C GLU A 187 10.19 -5.46 -16.29
N ILE A 188 10.66 -5.19 -15.08
CA ILE A 188 10.12 -4.20 -14.15
C ILE A 188 11.26 -3.30 -13.71
N TRP A 189 11.00 -1.99 -13.61
CA TRP A 189 11.98 -1.07 -13.04
C TRP A 189 11.45 -0.39 -11.78
N TYR A 190 12.29 -0.35 -10.77
CA TYR A 190 12.13 0.44 -9.56
C TYR A 190 13.29 1.41 -9.48
N ASN A 191 13.00 2.69 -9.34
CA ASN A 191 14.00 3.71 -9.14
C ASN A 191 13.55 4.69 -8.07
N GLY A 192 14.44 5.58 -7.64
CA GLY A 192 14.13 6.57 -6.63
C GLY A 192 15.24 7.61 -6.49
N VAL A 193 15.02 8.56 -5.59
CA VAL A 193 15.97 9.64 -5.34
C VAL A 193 16.30 10.41 -6.62
N THR A 194 15.33 10.64 -7.48
CA THR A 194 15.40 11.57 -8.61
C THR A 194 15.57 13.00 -8.07
N HIS A 195 14.86 13.30 -6.98
CA HIS A 195 15.18 14.46 -6.15
C HIS A 195 16.02 14.03 -4.96
N ALA A 196 17.14 14.70 -4.77
CA ALA A 196 18.18 14.28 -3.83
C ALA A 196 17.77 14.31 -2.35
N ARG A 197 16.64 14.95 -2.02
CA ARG A 197 16.09 15.05 -0.67
C ARG A 197 15.02 13.99 -0.34
N GLU A 198 14.83 12.96 -1.18
CA GLU A 198 13.71 12.04 -1.14
C GLU A 198 14.15 10.56 -1.02
N PRO A 199 14.73 10.12 0.11
CA PRO A 199 15.26 8.77 0.26
C PRO A 199 14.21 7.67 0.41
N GLY A 200 12.98 8.00 0.83
CA GLY A 200 11.97 7.02 1.25
C GLY A 200 11.64 5.95 0.21
N GLY A 201 11.63 6.33 -1.09
CA GLY A 201 11.37 5.37 -2.17
C GLY A 201 12.44 4.29 -2.29
N MET A 202 13.70 4.67 -2.15
CA MET A 202 14.83 3.72 -2.16
C MET A 202 14.69 2.67 -1.04
N GLU A 203 14.31 3.09 0.15
CA GLU A 203 14.18 2.23 1.33
C GLU A 203 12.97 1.31 1.21
N ASN A 204 11.86 1.79 0.65
CA ASN A 204 10.67 1.00 0.39
C ASN A 204 10.96 -0.15 -0.59
N VAL A 205 11.71 0.11 -1.65
CA VAL A 205 12.07 -0.91 -2.62
C VAL A 205 13.09 -1.90 -2.02
N LEU A 206 14.04 -1.44 -1.20
CA LEU A 206 14.98 -2.33 -0.51
C LEU A 206 14.25 -3.31 0.42
N TYR A 207 13.22 -2.86 1.14
CA TYR A 207 12.39 -3.72 1.97
C TYR A 207 11.70 -4.83 1.15
N TYR A 208 11.13 -4.44 0.02
CA TYR A 208 10.49 -5.37 -0.91
C TYR A 208 11.50 -6.37 -1.52
N ILE A 209 12.71 -5.92 -1.87
CA ILE A 209 13.77 -6.81 -2.39
C ILE A 209 14.21 -7.83 -1.33
N TYR A 210 14.39 -7.41 -0.07
CA TYR A 210 14.67 -8.37 1.01
C TYR A 210 13.56 -9.40 1.15
N TRP A 211 12.29 -8.97 1.09
CA TRP A 211 11.20 -9.93 1.10
C TRP A 211 11.30 -10.94 -0.05
N LEU A 212 11.58 -10.50 -1.26
CA LEU A 212 11.71 -11.39 -2.43
C LEU A 212 12.80 -12.45 -2.22
N VAL A 213 13.99 -12.02 -1.82
CA VAL A 213 15.15 -12.93 -1.77
C VAL A 213 15.15 -13.83 -0.54
N GLU A 214 14.65 -13.34 0.61
CA GLU A 214 14.55 -14.12 1.85
C GLU A 214 13.39 -15.13 1.77
N ASN A 215 12.38 -14.89 0.95
CA ASN A 215 11.22 -15.76 0.79
C ASN A 215 11.27 -16.63 -0.49
N TYR A 216 12.35 -16.60 -1.24
CA TYR A 216 12.52 -17.47 -2.39
C TYR A 216 12.49 -18.96 -1.98
N ASN A 217 11.68 -19.78 -2.66
CA ASN A 217 11.34 -21.18 -2.33
C ASN A 217 10.58 -21.36 -1.01
N ILE A 218 10.13 -20.27 -0.37
CA ILE A 218 9.32 -20.27 0.85
C ILE A 218 7.93 -19.74 0.53
N ASP A 219 7.87 -18.51 0.04
CA ASP A 219 6.62 -17.86 -0.38
C ASP A 219 6.36 -18.13 -1.87
N PRO A 220 5.15 -18.61 -2.25
CA PRO A 220 4.83 -18.92 -3.64
C PRO A 220 4.88 -17.71 -4.58
N ILE A 221 4.50 -16.51 -4.08
CA ILE A 221 4.48 -15.28 -4.89
C ILE A 221 5.89 -14.76 -5.09
N ALA A 222 6.71 -14.69 -4.04
CA ALA A 222 8.13 -14.32 -4.14
C ALA A 222 8.87 -15.27 -5.11
N THR A 223 8.63 -16.57 -4.95
CA THR A 223 9.21 -17.61 -5.83
C THR A 223 8.75 -17.44 -7.28
N TYR A 224 7.46 -17.20 -7.49
CA TYR A 224 6.94 -16.98 -8.85
C TYR A 224 7.52 -15.73 -9.49
N ILE A 225 7.58 -14.61 -8.78
CA ILE A 225 8.14 -13.36 -9.29
C ILE A 225 9.60 -13.57 -9.69
N LEU A 226 10.44 -14.12 -8.83
CA LEU A 226 11.85 -14.35 -9.12
C LEU A 226 12.10 -15.37 -10.22
N ASN A 227 11.19 -16.34 -10.41
CA ASN A 227 11.29 -17.31 -11.50
C ASN A 227 10.78 -16.78 -12.85
N ASN A 228 9.91 -15.74 -12.85
CA ASN A 228 9.17 -15.34 -14.06
C ASN A 228 9.26 -13.86 -14.38
N ARG A 229 10.03 -13.06 -13.64
CA ARG A 229 10.20 -11.62 -13.84
C ARG A 229 11.69 -11.25 -13.75
N GLU A 230 12.06 -10.15 -14.38
CA GLU A 230 13.33 -9.47 -14.19
C GLU A 230 13.07 -8.11 -13.55
N ILE A 231 13.43 -7.96 -12.30
CA ILE A 231 13.33 -6.69 -11.59
C ILE A 231 14.68 -5.99 -11.69
N TYR A 232 14.66 -4.76 -12.17
CA TYR A 232 15.78 -3.85 -12.13
C TYR A 232 15.55 -2.84 -11.03
N TRP A 233 16.58 -2.54 -10.25
CA TRP A 233 16.51 -1.55 -9.20
C TRP A 233 17.71 -0.61 -9.25
N THR A 234 17.40 0.68 -9.49
CA THR A 234 18.36 1.78 -9.44
C THR A 234 18.01 2.66 -8.23
N PRO A 235 18.64 2.42 -7.07
CA PRO A 235 18.18 3.04 -5.81
C PRO A 235 18.33 4.56 -5.78
N ILE A 236 19.35 5.12 -6.46
CA ILE A 236 19.63 6.56 -6.45
C ILE A 236 19.92 7.01 -7.88
N ILE A 237 19.03 7.84 -8.42
CA ILE A 237 19.21 8.49 -9.72
C ILE A 237 20.13 9.71 -9.58
N ASN A 238 19.84 10.62 -8.65
CA ASN A 238 20.57 11.85 -8.40
C ASN A 238 21.67 11.62 -7.34
N VAL A 239 22.68 10.85 -7.73
CA VAL A 239 23.76 10.46 -6.81
C VAL A 239 24.59 11.64 -6.32
N ASP A 240 24.75 12.71 -7.13
CA ASP A 240 25.53 13.89 -6.76
C ASP A 240 24.78 14.75 -5.74
N GLY A 241 23.51 15.01 -5.99
CA GLY A 241 22.67 15.76 -5.05
C GLY A 241 22.49 15.01 -3.74
N TYR A 242 22.31 13.68 -3.77
CA TYR A 242 22.22 12.86 -2.57
C TYR A 242 23.51 12.88 -1.74
N TYR A 243 24.66 12.72 -2.40
CA TYR A 243 25.96 12.84 -1.73
C TYR A 243 26.20 14.23 -1.14
N TYR A 244 25.70 15.27 -1.80
CA TYR A 244 25.76 16.63 -1.25
C TYR A 244 24.93 16.76 0.02
N ASN A 245 23.70 16.25 0.05
CA ASN A 245 22.87 16.20 1.26
C ASN A 245 23.55 15.42 2.38
N GLU A 246 24.10 14.24 2.08
CA GLU A 246 24.85 13.42 3.05
C GLU A 246 26.03 14.16 3.67
N THR A 247 26.81 14.88 2.86
CA THR A 247 28.02 15.59 3.32
C THR A 247 27.71 16.88 4.08
N THR A 248 26.62 17.55 3.76
CA THR A 248 26.21 18.79 4.43
C THR A 248 25.30 18.55 5.62
N ASN A 249 24.55 17.45 5.62
CA ASN A 249 23.62 17.05 6.67
C ASN A 249 23.83 15.57 7.03
N PRO A 250 24.92 15.20 7.71
CA PRO A 250 25.27 13.80 7.94
C PRO A 250 24.29 13.05 8.87
N THR A 251 23.41 13.76 9.56
CA THR A 251 22.32 13.21 10.37
C THR A 251 21.01 13.03 9.58
N GLY A 252 21.00 13.36 8.28
CA GLY A 252 19.80 13.38 7.45
C GLY A 252 19.12 14.75 7.43
N GLY A 253 18.00 14.84 6.73
CA GLY A 253 17.21 16.07 6.67
C GLY A 253 17.71 17.12 5.67
N GLY A 254 18.70 16.81 4.84
CA GLY A 254 19.21 17.75 3.84
C GLY A 254 18.16 18.13 2.79
N MET A 255 18.04 19.41 2.47
CA MET A 255 16.95 19.92 1.62
C MET A 255 17.36 20.17 0.16
N TRP A 256 18.55 19.78 -0.24
CA TRP A 256 18.99 19.89 -1.62
C TRP A 256 18.20 18.95 -2.54
N ARG A 257 17.58 19.51 -3.61
CA ARG A 257 16.68 18.79 -4.53
C ARG A 257 17.33 18.38 -5.84
N ALA A 258 17.89 19.38 -6.56
CA ALA A 258 18.37 19.28 -7.95
C ALA A 258 19.65 18.45 -8.08
N ASN A 259 20.11 18.21 -9.32
CA ASN A 259 21.45 17.69 -9.57
C ASN A 259 22.55 18.72 -9.18
N ARG A 260 23.83 18.41 -9.51
CA ARG A 260 24.95 19.28 -9.16
C ARG A 260 25.60 19.98 -10.38
N HIS A 261 24.91 19.94 -11.53
CA HIS A 261 25.39 20.57 -12.75
C HIS A 261 25.16 22.08 -12.72
N VAL A 262 26.25 22.86 -12.75
CA VAL A 262 26.21 24.31 -12.93
C VAL A 262 26.25 24.63 -14.41
N THR A 263 25.13 25.02 -14.98
CA THR A 263 25.02 25.39 -16.40
C THR A 263 25.66 26.77 -16.68
N THR A 264 25.92 27.09 -17.95
CA THR A 264 26.54 28.37 -18.37
C THR A 264 25.69 29.55 -17.92
N GLY A 265 26.35 30.61 -17.43
CA GLY A 265 25.70 31.85 -16.99
C GLY A 265 25.30 31.87 -15.52
N ASN A 266 25.90 31.02 -14.66
CA ASN A 266 25.55 30.83 -13.26
C ASN A 266 24.11 30.35 -13.05
N CYS A 267 23.44 29.85 -14.11
CA CYS A 267 22.22 29.08 -14.02
C CYS A 267 22.60 27.71 -13.47
N GLY A 268 22.36 27.50 -12.20
CA GLY A 268 22.75 26.29 -11.52
C GLY A 268 21.58 25.37 -11.31
N TYR A 269 21.91 24.12 -11.44
CA TYR A 269 21.26 22.95 -10.87
C TYR A 269 19.87 22.65 -11.46
N VAL A 270 19.80 21.57 -12.20
CA VAL A 270 18.60 21.15 -12.91
C VAL A 270 17.77 20.20 -12.05
N ASP A 271 16.48 20.44 -12.01
CA ASP A 271 15.51 19.48 -11.53
C ASP A 271 15.39 18.34 -12.56
N LEU A 272 15.90 17.18 -12.20
CA LEU A 272 15.92 16.02 -13.10
C LEU A 272 14.52 15.60 -13.53
N ASN A 273 13.50 15.71 -12.64
CA ASN A 273 12.10 15.40 -12.95
C ASN A 273 11.37 16.56 -13.67
N ARG A 274 12.13 17.45 -14.32
CA ARG A 274 11.66 18.47 -15.26
C ARG A 274 12.46 18.44 -16.57
N ASN A 275 13.47 17.57 -16.65
CA ASN A 275 14.42 17.56 -17.76
C ASN A 275 14.11 16.49 -18.82
N PHE A 276 13.05 15.69 -18.64
CA PHE A 276 12.66 14.63 -19.55
C PHE A 276 11.89 15.14 -20.77
N GLY A 277 11.91 14.35 -21.82
CA GLY A 277 10.97 14.43 -22.92
C GLY A 277 11.54 14.80 -24.26
N THR A 278 10.64 14.73 -25.21
CA THR A 278 10.70 15.46 -26.47
C THR A 278 10.43 16.94 -26.19
N TRP A 279 10.73 17.77 -27.16
CA TRP A 279 10.47 19.21 -27.07
C TRP A 279 9.01 19.54 -26.69
N ASN A 280 8.04 18.73 -27.14
CA ASN A 280 6.62 18.95 -26.87
C ASN A 280 6.26 18.79 -25.39
N PHE A 281 6.74 17.76 -24.72
CA PHE A 281 6.51 17.56 -23.28
C PHE A 281 7.28 18.57 -22.44
N TRP A 282 8.51 18.82 -22.82
CA TRP A 282 9.41 19.69 -22.10
C TRP A 282 9.01 21.17 -22.22
N ASN A 283 8.43 21.59 -23.37
CA ASN A 283 8.05 22.97 -23.68
C ASN A 283 6.54 23.17 -23.81
N SER A 284 5.74 22.39 -23.10
CA SER A 284 4.28 22.51 -23.11
C SER A 284 3.82 23.92 -22.65
N ALA A 285 2.79 24.44 -23.28
CA ALA A 285 2.16 25.69 -22.88
C ALA A 285 1.47 25.59 -21.50
N ASN A 286 1.06 24.39 -21.07
CA ASN A 286 0.46 24.13 -19.76
C ASN A 286 1.50 24.05 -18.65
N GLY A 287 2.39 25.00 -18.55
CA GLY A 287 3.65 25.03 -17.84
C GLY A 287 3.73 24.51 -16.41
N GLY A 288 2.71 24.67 -15.61
CA GLY A 288 2.69 24.17 -14.24
C GLY A 288 3.91 24.53 -13.39
N SER A 289 4.41 23.58 -12.59
CA SER A 289 5.53 23.80 -11.66
C SER A 289 6.91 23.61 -12.30
N SER A 290 7.10 24.00 -13.56
CA SER A 290 8.41 23.97 -14.25
C SER A 290 8.83 25.36 -14.66
N THR A 291 10.11 25.71 -14.47
CA THR A 291 10.62 27.05 -14.80
C THR A 291 11.81 27.02 -15.75
N ASP A 292 11.91 28.07 -16.59
CA ASP A 292 13.08 28.37 -17.41
C ASP A 292 14.10 29.21 -16.66
N GLN A 293 13.76 29.69 -15.45
CA GLN A 293 14.62 30.53 -14.64
C GLN A 293 15.44 29.67 -13.67
N CYS A 294 16.69 30.06 -13.53
CA CYS A 294 17.57 29.44 -12.54
C CYS A 294 17.07 29.70 -11.13
N SER A 295 16.99 28.66 -10.33
CA SER A 295 16.46 28.72 -8.98
C SER A 295 17.47 28.35 -7.89
N GLY A 296 18.76 28.34 -8.21
CA GLY A 296 19.80 28.08 -7.21
C GLY A 296 19.81 26.69 -6.59
N GLY A 297 19.23 25.70 -7.27
CA GLY A 297 19.24 24.29 -6.87
C GLY A 297 18.07 23.81 -6.01
N GLN A 298 17.14 24.68 -5.69
CA GLN A 298 15.97 24.36 -4.86
C GLN A 298 14.64 24.35 -5.62
N GLY A 299 14.64 24.95 -6.81
CA GLY A 299 13.44 25.08 -7.61
C GLY A 299 13.31 24.03 -8.72
N THR A 300 12.38 24.29 -9.62
CA THR A 300 11.94 23.43 -10.70
C THR A 300 12.53 23.79 -12.06
N TYR A 301 13.81 24.22 -12.09
CA TYR A 301 14.52 24.57 -13.34
C TYR A 301 14.70 23.32 -14.21
N ARG A 302 14.17 23.37 -15.42
CA ARG A 302 14.09 22.21 -16.32
C ARG A 302 15.32 21.98 -17.21
N GLY A 303 16.37 22.78 -17.08
CA GLY A 303 17.58 22.69 -17.91
C GLY A 303 17.46 23.49 -19.21
N VAL A 304 18.50 23.41 -20.04
CA VAL A 304 18.64 24.21 -21.28
C VAL A 304 17.91 23.59 -22.48
N TYR A 305 17.74 22.27 -22.47
CA TYR A 305 16.95 21.49 -23.45
C TYR A 305 16.57 20.14 -22.83
N PRO A 306 15.60 19.41 -23.41
CA PRO A 306 15.19 18.11 -22.89
C PRO A 306 16.37 17.15 -22.90
N MET A 307 16.53 16.38 -21.82
CA MET A 307 17.64 15.43 -21.62
C MET A 307 19.03 16.14 -21.67
N SER A 308 19.14 17.37 -21.15
CA SER A 308 20.42 18.08 -21.10
C SER A 308 21.40 17.49 -20.08
N GLU A 309 20.88 16.78 -19.07
CA GLU A 309 21.68 16.31 -17.95
C GLU A 309 22.23 14.90 -18.16
N PRO A 310 23.48 14.63 -17.71
CA PRO A 310 24.04 13.28 -17.81
C PRO A 310 23.16 12.21 -17.18
N GLU A 311 22.53 12.51 -16.05
CA GLU A 311 21.65 11.59 -15.32
C GLU A 311 20.42 11.20 -16.16
N THR A 312 19.74 12.16 -16.80
CA THR A 312 18.59 11.89 -17.65
C THR A 312 18.96 11.22 -18.99
N GLN A 313 20.15 11.53 -19.51
CA GLN A 313 20.70 10.82 -20.67
C GLN A 313 21.00 9.35 -20.34
N ASN A 314 21.60 9.08 -19.18
CA ASN A 314 21.86 7.71 -18.72
C ASN A 314 20.57 6.93 -18.51
N TRP A 315 19.55 7.55 -17.90
CA TRP A 315 18.21 7.01 -17.77
C TRP A 315 17.66 6.61 -19.15
N LYS A 316 17.61 7.57 -20.08
CA LYS A 316 17.16 7.34 -21.45
C LYS A 316 17.91 6.17 -22.12
N ASN A 317 19.24 6.17 -22.03
CA ASN A 317 20.08 5.13 -22.66
C ASN A 317 19.81 3.76 -22.02
N PHE A 318 19.58 3.69 -20.73
CA PHE A 318 19.25 2.47 -20.03
C PHE A 318 17.87 1.95 -20.48
N VAL A 319 16.82 2.77 -20.42
CA VAL A 319 15.46 2.39 -20.81
C VAL A 319 15.37 2.00 -22.27
N SER A 320 16.07 2.70 -23.19
CA SER A 320 16.06 2.40 -24.63
C SER A 320 16.61 1.02 -24.98
N THR A 321 17.32 0.37 -24.05
CA THR A 321 17.86 -0.99 -24.21
C THR A 321 16.99 -2.06 -23.53
N ARG A 322 15.85 -1.65 -22.94
CA ARG A 322 14.97 -2.49 -22.14
C ARG A 322 13.55 -2.53 -22.70
N ASN A 323 12.74 -3.43 -22.13
CA ASN A 323 11.33 -3.54 -22.46
C ASN A 323 10.54 -3.60 -21.16
N PHE A 324 10.67 -2.49 -20.37
CA PHE A 324 9.95 -2.37 -19.11
C PHE A 324 8.45 -2.40 -19.35
N ARG A 325 7.74 -3.28 -18.66
CA ARG A 325 6.28 -3.37 -18.70
C ARG A 325 5.64 -2.53 -17.62
N THR A 326 6.29 -2.48 -16.47
CA THR A 326 5.85 -1.68 -15.33
C THR A 326 7.03 -0.97 -14.69
N GLU A 327 6.74 0.18 -14.09
CA GLU A 327 7.72 0.99 -13.39
C GLU A 327 7.11 1.68 -12.18
N MET A 328 7.95 1.90 -11.15
CA MET A 328 7.64 2.75 -10.01
C MET A 328 8.80 3.74 -9.84
N ASP A 329 8.55 5.00 -10.17
CA ASP A 329 9.45 6.13 -9.99
C ASP A 329 9.12 6.81 -8.66
N TYR A 330 9.86 6.43 -7.61
CA TYR A 330 9.55 6.81 -6.24
C TYR A 330 10.00 8.20 -5.86
N HIS A 331 9.08 8.93 -5.25
CA HIS A 331 9.26 10.26 -4.68
C HIS A 331 8.80 10.33 -3.22
N THR A 332 9.00 11.46 -2.56
CA THR A 332 8.41 11.86 -1.29
C THR A 332 7.94 13.31 -1.39
N TYR A 333 6.86 13.71 -0.78
CA TYR A 333 5.98 13.07 0.20
C TYR A 333 4.50 13.44 -0.04
N GLY A 334 3.58 12.83 0.69
CA GLY A 334 2.15 13.19 0.68
C GLY A 334 1.19 12.01 0.61
N ASN A 335 1.71 10.78 0.51
CA ASN A 335 0.92 9.55 0.30
C ASN A 335 0.04 9.64 -0.94
N TYR A 336 0.66 9.98 -2.07
CA TYR A 336 0.02 9.98 -3.38
C TYR A 336 0.48 8.81 -4.23
N LEU A 337 -0.40 8.35 -5.11
CA LEU A 337 -0.06 7.43 -6.21
C LEU A 337 -0.41 8.13 -7.52
N ILE A 338 0.61 8.68 -8.17
CA ILE A 338 0.44 9.58 -9.32
C ILE A 338 0.58 8.78 -10.63
N LYS A 339 -0.34 9.02 -11.57
CA LYS A 339 -0.31 8.46 -12.93
C LYS A 339 -0.08 9.53 -13.98
N PRO A 340 0.42 9.20 -15.19
CA PRO A 340 0.41 10.13 -16.33
C PRO A 340 -1.04 10.52 -16.74
N TYR A 341 -1.26 11.66 -17.45
CA TYR A 341 -0.23 12.63 -17.83
C TYR A 341 -0.10 13.74 -16.80
N ALA A 342 1.13 14.24 -16.66
CA ALA A 342 1.44 15.36 -15.80
C ALA A 342 1.39 16.72 -16.54
N TRP A 343 1.66 16.73 -17.85
CA TRP A 343 1.79 17.95 -18.67
C TRP A 343 0.47 18.48 -19.24
N CYS A 344 -0.61 17.70 -19.18
CA CYS A 344 -1.96 18.13 -19.59
C CYS A 344 -3.04 17.42 -18.76
N ASP A 345 -4.13 18.16 -18.51
CA ASP A 345 -5.34 17.65 -17.85
C ASP A 345 -6.57 18.30 -18.54
N PRO A 346 -7.68 17.61 -18.72
CA PRO A 346 -8.02 16.25 -18.24
C PRO A 346 -7.77 15.13 -19.26
N THR A 347 -6.83 15.26 -20.17
CA THR A 347 -6.60 14.25 -21.22
C THR A 347 -6.12 12.94 -20.62
N PRO A 348 -6.92 11.87 -20.65
CA PRO A 348 -6.48 10.57 -20.14
C PRO A 348 -5.48 9.93 -21.11
N THR A 349 -4.63 9.07 -20.56
CA THR A 349 -3.78 8.21 -21.39
C THR A 349 -4.61 7.19 -22.16
N PRO A 350 -4.16 6.68 -23.32
CA PRO A 350 -4.80 5.56 -24.01
C PRO A 350 -5.05 4.32 -23.12
N ASP A 351 -4.18 4.09 -22.13
CA ASP A 351 -4.26 2.98 -21.19
C ASP A 351 -4.86 3.36 -19.83
N ASP A 352 -5.62 4.45 -19.76
CA ASP A 352 -6.20 4.95 -18.50
C ASP A 352 -7.00 3.91 -17.75
N ALA A 353 -7.67 2.99 -18.43
CA ALA A 353 -8.38 1.87 -17.82
C ALA A 353 -7.44 0.90 -17.10
N ILE A 354 -6.18 0.74 -17.55
CA ILE A 354 -5.17 -0.08 -16.91
C ILE A 354 -4.65 0.63 -15.66
N PHE A 355 -4.28 1.90 -15.81
CA PHE A 355 -3.89 2.75 -14.67
C PHE A 355 -4.97 2.79 -13.60
N SER A 356 -6.23 2.99 -13.98
CA SER A 356 -7.34 3.06 -13.04
C SER A 356 -7.56 1.73 -12.30
N GLU A 357 -7.47 0.59 -12.98
CA GLU A 357 -7.63 -0.71 -12.32
C GLU A 357 -6.52 -0.98 -11.30
N TYR A 358 -5.25 -0.81 -11.69
CA TYR A 358 -4.13 -1.07 -10.77
C TYR A 358 -4.05 -0.03 -9.66
N GLY A 359 -4.19 1.26 -10.01
CA GLY A 359 -4.16 2.34 -9.04
C GLY A 359 -5.24 2.21 -7.98
N THR A 360 -6.48 1.94 -8.37
CA THR A 360 -7.58 1.72 -7.42
C THR A 360 -7.34 0.52 -6.50
N GLU A 361 -6.81 -0.58 -7.05
CA GLU A 361 -6.48 -1.77 -6.26
C GLU A 361 -5.34 -1.50 -5.24
N ILE A 362 -4.34 -0.73 -5.63
CA ILE A 362 -3.25 -0.31 -4.75
C ILE A 362 -3.78 0.56 -3.61
N VAL A 363 -4.53 1.63 -3.94
CA VAL A 363 -4.95 2.60 -2.93
C VAL A 363 -6.05 2.08 -2.01
N ALA A 364 -6.77 1.04 -2.41
CA ALA A 364 -7.69 0.34 -1.52
C ALA A 364 -6.99 -0.27 -0.29
N LEU A 365 -5.67 -0.54 -0.37
CA LEU A 365 -4.89 -1.13 0.72
C LEU A 365 -3.98 -0.12 1.43
N ASN A 366 -3.34 0.80 0.68
CA ASN A 366 -2.42 1.76 1.29
C ASN A 366 -3.04 3.13 1.60
N HIS A 367 -4.29 3.35 1.14
CA HIS A 367 -5.06 4.58 1.34
C HIS A 367 -4.39 5.86 0.81
N PHE A 368 -3.54 5.73 -0.21
CA PHE A 368 -2.96 6.87 -0.90
C PHE A 368 -4.01 7.59 -1.74
N THR A 369 -3.85 8.89 -1.92
CA THR A 369 -4.65 9.65 -2.89
C THR A 369 -4.17 9.31 -4.30
N TYR A 370 -5.08 8.89 -5.17
CA TYR A 370 -4.78 8.42 -6.51
C TYR A 370 -5.28 9.40 -7.58
N GLY A 371 -4.46 9.68 -8.59
CA GLY A 371 -4.84 10.52 -9.72
C GLY A 371 -3.66 11.00 -10.56
N THR A 372 -3.92 11.95 -11.46
CA THR A 372 -2.88 12.71 -12.15
C THR A 372 -2.22 13.71 -11.19
N PRO A 373 -1.08 14.33 -11.53
CA PRO A 373 -0.50 15.37 -10.69
C PRO A 373 -1.48 16.49 -10.34
N TYR A 374 -2.28 16.95 -11.30
CA TYR A 374 -3.29 17.98 -11.03
C TYR A 374 -4.34 17.53 -10.01
N GLN A 375 -4.78 16.25 -10.07
CA GLN A 375 -5.77 15.68 -9.15
C GLN A 375 -5.21 15.37 -7.76
N THR A 376 -3.90 15.20 -7.63
CA THR A 376 -3.22 14.85 -6.38
C THR A 376 -2.51 16.05 -5.78
N VAL A 377 -1.41 16.49 -6.40
CA VAL A 377 -0.58 17.60 -5.90
C VAL A 377 -1.06 18.98 -6.36
N GLY A 378 -2.09 19.06 -7.23
CA GLY A 378 -2.79 20.29 -7.59
C GLY A 378 -2.12 21.16 -8.65
N TYR A 379 -1.09 20.67 -9.34
CA TYR A 379 -0.40 21.41 -10.40
C TYR A 379 0.01 20.50 -11.56
N TYR A 380 0.22 21.13 -12.74
CA TYR A 380 0.80 20.44 -13.91
C TYR A 380 2.34 20.40 -13.81
N VAL A 381 2.94 19.44 -14.50
CA VAL A 381 4.39 19.26 -14.58
C VAL A 381 4.82 19.12 -16.04
N ARG A 382 5.82 19.88 -16.45
CA ARG A 382 6.50 19.71 -17.76
C ARG A 382 7.79 18.93 -17.57
N GLY A 383 8.10 18.08 -18.53
CA GLY A 383 9.36 17.33 -18.53
C GLY A 383 9.54 16.33 -17.40
N GLY A 384 8.39 15.75 -16.95
CA GLY A 384 8.42 14.69 -15.93
C GLY A 384 8.83 13.34 -16.51
N SER A 385 9.43 12.50 -15.70
CA SER A 385 9.88 11.14 -16.02
C SER A 385 8.72 10.25 -16.44
N THR A 386 7.62 10.24 -15.69
CA THR A 386 6.46 9.37 -15.91
C THR A 386 5.78 9.61 -17.26
N ASP A 387 5.68 10.88 -17.70
CA ASP A 387 5.12 11.20 -19.00
C ASP A 387 6.02 10.70 -20.13
N TRP A 388 7.33 10.82 -19.95
CA TRP A 388 8.29 10.34 -20.92
C TRP A 388 8.31 8.81 -20.99
N GLU A 389 8.31 8.10 -19.87
CA GLU A 389 8.27 6.63 -19.78
C GLU A 389 7.01 6.04 -20.40
N TYR A 390 5.88 6.70 -20.22
CA TYR A 390 4.61 6.27 -20.83
C TYR A 390 4.46 6.79 -22.26
N SER A 391 5.31 7.71 -22.73
CA SER A 391 5.10 8.40 -24.01
C SER A 391 4.94 7.45 -25.20
N THR A 392 4.15 7.90 -26.18
CA THR A 392 3.97 7.20 -27.46
C THR A 392 5.11 7.47 -28.44
N ASP A 393 6.14 8.16 -28.04
CA ASP A 393 7.27 8.49 -28.90
C ASP A 393 8.11 7.25 -29.19
N SER A 394 7.73 6.54 -30.26
CA SER A 394 8.44 5.34 -30.74
C SER A 394 9.92 5.54 -31.06
N THR A 395 10.40 6.80 -31.05
CA THR A 395 11.83 7.12 -31.20
C THR A 395 12.65 6.67 -30.01
N TYR A 396 12.03 6.56 -28.83
CA TYR A 396 12.72 6.31 -27.57
C TYR A 396 12.25 5.06 -26.84
N HIS A 397 11.00 4.58 -27.12
CA HIS A 397 10.42 3.40 -26.47
C HIS A 397 9.83 2.44 -27.49
N SER A 398 10.07 1.15 -27.31
CA SER A 398 9.42 0.09 -28.09
C SER A 398 8.00 -0.24 -27.59
N THR A 399 7.68 0.11 -26.36
CA THR A 399 6.38 -0.18 -25.69
C THR A 399 6.08 0.88 -24.63
N HIS A 400 4.78 1.12 -24.40
CA HIS A 400 4.33 1.95 -23.30
C HIS A 400 4.60 1.25 -21.96
N THR A 401 5.33 1.89 -21.08
CA THR A 401 5.53 1.42 -19.71
C THR A 401 4.38 1.87 -18.84
N ILE A 402 3.73 0.96 -18.13
CA ILE A 402 2.74 1.35 -17.10
C ILE A 402 3.52 1.81 -15.87
N VAL A 403 3.64 3.11 -15.74
CA VAL A 403 4.47 3.78 -14.71
C VAL A 403 3.61 4.56 -13.73
N TYR A 404 3.94 4.45 -12.44
CA TYR A 404 3.41 5.33 -11.39
C TYR A 404 4.54 6.05 -10.69
N SER A 405 4.24 7.26 -10.19
CA SER A 405 5.10 8.02 -9.30
C SER A 405 4.45 8.05 -7.90
N PRO A 406 4.84 7.17 -6.98
CA PRO A 406 4.40 7.24 -5.60
C PRO A 406 5.13 8.33 -4.84
N GLU A 407 4.40 9.18 -4.13
CA GLU A 407 4.90 10.18 -3.18
C GLU A 407 4.72 9.63 -1.77
N VAL A 408 5.71 8.97 -1.21
CA VAL A 408 5.56 8.20 0.02
C VAL A 408 5.92 9.00 1.28
N GLY A 409 5.22 8.73 2.38
CA GLY A 409 5.42 9.41 3.67
C GLY A 409 4.59 10.68 3.82
N VAL A 410 4.47 11.16 5.07
CA VAL A 410 3.65 12.32 5.43
C VAL A 410 4.36 13.35 6.29
N ILE A 411 5.56 13.06 6.79
CA ILE A 411 6.30 13.97 7.68
C ILE A 411 6.97 15.09 6.90
N GLY A 412 7.49 14.76 5.72
CA GLY A 412 8.28 15.62 4.85
C GLY A 412 9.15 14.79 3.93
N PHE A 413 10.15 15.40 3.34
CA PHE A 413 11.03 14.71 2.38
C PHE A 413 11.88 13.58 2.99
N TRP A 414 12.17 13.66 4.28
CA TRP A 414 12.96 12.68 5.03
C TRP A 414 12.11 12.07 6.14
N SER A 415 11.93 10.78 6.10
CA SER A 415 11.29 10.05 7.20
C SER A 415 12.28 9.87 8.36
N ASN A 416 11.76 9.89 9.58
CA ASN A 416 12.56 9.52 10.74
C ASN A 416 12.67 7.98 10.86
N ALA A 417 13.65 7.51 11.61
CA ALA A 417 13.97 6.10 11.76
C ALA A 417 12.78 5.21 12.19
N ALA A 418 11.82 5.75 12.95
CA ALA A 418 10.67 4.99 13.42
C ALA A 418 9.63 4.74 12.32
N ASN A 419 9.58 5.60 11.29
CA ASN A 419 8.56 5.55 10.23
C ASN A 419 9.04 4.83 8.97
N ILE A 420 10.34 4.73 8.73
CA ILE A 420 10.90 4.15 7.48
C ILE A 420 10.34 2.74 7.20
N VAL A 421 10.37 1.84 8.18
CA VAL A 421 9.87 0.47 7.99
C VAL A 421 8.35 0.41 7.88
N PRO A 422 7.54 1.10 8.72
CA PRO A 422 6.09 1.21 8.52
C PRO A 422 5.70 1.77 7.13
N GLU A 423 6.38 2.80 6.63
CA GLU A 423 6.14 3.35 5.29
C GLU A 423 6.47 2.32 4.19
N ALA A 424 7.57 1.58 4.34
CA ALA A 424 7.93 0.50 3.42
C ALA A 424 6.87 -0.62 3.42
N GLN A 425 6.30 -0.95 4.58
CA GLN A 425 5.20 -1.91 4.69
C GLN A 425 3.92 -1.42 4.03
N THR A 426 3.60 -0.13 4.14
CA THR A 426 2.46 0.48 3.45
C THR A 426 2.61 0.39 1.92
N CYS A 427 3.82 0.50 1.39
CA CYS A 427 4.12 0.40 -0.04
C CYS A 427 4.30 -1.05 -0.54
N PHE A 428 4.28 -2.03 0.33
CA PHE A 428 4.63 -3.42 0.00
C PHE A 428 3.76 -3.99 -1.13
N TYR A 429 2.44 -3.87 -1.02
CA TYR A 429 1.51 -4.43 -2.00
C TYR A 429 1.64 -3.79 -3.38
N GLN A 430 1.89 -2.48 -3.48
CA GLN A 430 2.06 -1.83 -4.77
C GLN A 430 3.28 -2.38 -5.52
N ASN A 431 4.40 -2.64 -4.84
CA ASN A 431 5.57 -3.28 -5.45
C ASN A 431 5.26 -4.71 -5.90
N GLN A 432 4.53 -5.47 -5.07
CA GLN A 432 4.14 -6.85 -5.40
C GLN A 432 3.20 -6.89 -6.61
N LEU A 433 2.17 -6.04 -6.64
CA LEU A 433 1.21 -5.97 -7.75
C LEU A 433 1.91 -5.60 -9.05
N MET A 434 2.75 -4.55 -9.07
CA MET A 434 3.46 -4.12 -10.27
C MET A 434 4.42 -5.19 -10.79
N SER A 435 5.04 -5.96 -9.90
CA SER A 435 5.84 -7.13 -10.27
C SER A 435 5.00 -8.26 -10.88
N LEU A 436 3.80 -8.49 -10.37
CA LEU A 436 2.92 -9.54 -10.88
C LEU A 436 2.33 -9.19 -12.24
N VAL A 437 1.78 -7.98 -12.39
CA VAL A 437 1.05 -7.56 -13.59
C VAL A 437 1.96 -7.26 -14.79
N ALA A 438 3.25 -7.06 -14.62
CA ALA A 438 4.22 -6.92 -15.70
C ALA A 438 4.18 -8.09 -16.68
N GLY A 439 3.90 -9.28 -16.19
CA GLY A 439 3.68 -10.48 -17.01
C GLY A 439 2.23 -10.98 -16.92
N PRO A 440 1.98 -12.25 -17.21
CA PRO A 440 0.67 -12.84 -17.01
C PRO A 440 0.31 -12.86 -15.52
N TYR A 441 -0.97 -12.52 -15.20
CA TYR A 441 -1.51 -12.55 -13.84
C TYR A 441 -3.03 -12.78 -13.88
N ALA A 442 -3.44 -14.05 -13.78
CA ALA A 442 -4.85 -14.42 -13.82
C ALA A 442 -5.46 -14.45 -12.41
N GLY A 443 -6.62 -13.85 -12.23
CA GLY A 443 -7.33 -13.79 -10.95
C GLY A 443 -8.84 -13.90 -11.09
N LEU A 444 -9.55 -14.02 -9.97
CA LEU A 444 -11.01 -14.00 -9.96
C LEU A 444 -11.50 -12.57 -10.29
N LYS A 445 -12.52 -12.50 -11.15
CA LYS A 445 -13.23 -11.24 -11.44
C LYS A 445 -14.62 -11.23 -10.80
N ASN A 446 -15.34 -12.35 -10.88
CA ASN A 446 -16.68 -12.44 -10.31
C ASN A 446 -17.06 -13.90 -10.04
N LEU A 447 -17.93 -14.07 -9.06
CA LEU A 447 -18.51 -15.35 -8.67
C LEU A 447 -20.02 -15.18 -8.53
N THR A 448 -20.80 -16.03 -9.20
CA THR A 448 -22.26 -15.93 -9.17
C THR A 448 -22.88 -17.31 -9.10
N PHE A 449 -23.59 -17.59 -8.02
CA PHE A 449 -24.47 -18.73 -7.90
C PHE A 449 -25.80 -18.44 -8.63
N ASN A 450 -26.40 -19.46 -9.23
CA ASN A 450 -27.69 -19.29 -9.94
C ASN A 450 -28.88 -19.07 -8.99
N LYS A 451 -28.71 -19.34 -7.69
CA LYS A 451 -29.66 -19.05 -6.61
C LYS A 451 -28.94 -18.60 -5.35
N SER A 452 -29.64 -17.90 -4.47
CA SER A 452 -29.13 -17.53 -3.15
C SER A 452 -29.12 -18.68 -2.14
N THR A 453 -30.07 -19.61 -2.27
CA THR A 453 -30.19 -20.82 -1.41
C THR A 453 -30.69 -22.01 -2.22
N TYR A 454 -30.39 -23.20 -1.75
CA TYR A 454 -30.74 -24.49 -2.37
C TYR A 454 -31.45 -25.40 -1.38
N THR A 455 -32.15 -26.40 -1.86
CA THR A 455 -32.75 -27.45 -1.04
C THR A 455 -31.97 -28.76 -1.16
N GLN A 456 -32.25 -29.72 -0.27
CA GLN A 456 -31.70 -31.07 -0.35
C GLN A 456 -32.02 -31.71 -1.72
N ASN A 457 -31.09 -32.49 -2.26
CA ASN A 457 -31.16 -33.14 -3.58
C ASN A 457 -31.25 -32.15 -4.77
N GLU A 458 -31.18 -30.85 -4.53
CA GLU A 458 -31.26 -29.86 -5.58
C GLU A 458 -29.89 -29.72 -6.29
N THR A 459 -29.96 -29.58 -7.62
CA THR A 459 -28.82 -29.26 -8.46
C THR A 459 -28.76 -27.75 -8.69
N GLY A 460 -27.64 -27.17 -8.41
CA GLY A 460 -27.31 -25.78 -8.66
C GLY A 460 -26.05 -25.62 -9.52
N ASN A 461 -25.73 -24.39 -9.81
CA ASN A 461 -24.45 -24.07 -10.45
C ASN A 461 -23.87 -22.77 -9.95
N VAL A 462 -22.54 -22.63 -10.14
CA VAL A 462 -21.77 -21.41 -9.89
C VAL A 462 -21.01 -21.04 -11.15
N LYS A 463 -21.17 -19.80 -11.59
CA LYS A 463 -20.38 -19.20 -12.67
C LYS A 463 -19.18 -18.47 -12.07
N VAL A 464 -17.99 -18.90 -12.46
CA VAL A 464 -16.72 -18.28 -12.09
C VAL A 464 -16.22 -17.50 -13.28
N VAL A 465 -16.13 -16.19 -13.18
CA VAL A 465 -15.52 -15.30 -14.17
C VAL A 465 -14.10 -15.00 -13.71
N PHE A 466 -13.12 -15.33 -14.52
CA PHE A 466 -11.71 -15.04 -14.23
C PHE A 466 -11.11 -14.13 -15.31
N ARG A 467 -10.10 -13.37 -14.94
CA ARG A 467 -9.48 -12.37 -15.82
C ARG A 467 -7.97 -12.45 -15.72
N ASN A 468 -7.31 -12.34 -16.86
CA ASN A 468 -5.89 -12.04 -16.89
C ASN A 468 -5.70 -10.52 -16.74
N LYS A 469 -5.33 -10.09 -15.53
CA LYS A 469 -5.01 -8.69 -15.22
C LYS A 469 -3.66 -8.26 -15.79
N GLY A 470 -2.79 -9.22 -16.07
CA GLY A 470 -1.41 -9.00 -16.49
C GLY A 470 -1.28 -8.40 -17.89
N LEU A 471 -0.14 -7.78 -18.17
CA LEU A 471 0.19 -7.13 -19.42
C LEU A 471 0.66 -8.12 -20.51
N MET A 472 0.73 -9.40 -20.22
CA MET A 472 1.05 -10.47 -21.17
C MET A 472 -0.01 -11.58 -21.14
N ALA A 473 -0.10 -12.36 -22.22
CA ALA A 473 -1.00 -13.51 -22.28
C ALA A 473 -0.62 -14.55 -21.20
N ALA A 474 -1.63 -15.03 -20.48
CA ALA A 474 -1.50 -16.12 -19.53
C ALA A 474 -1.71 -17.46 -20.23
N SER A 475 -0.96 -18.49 -19.83
CA SER A 475 -1.10 -19.85 -20.33
C SER A 475 -1.44 -20.82 -19.19
N ASN A 476 -2.06 -21.95 -19.55
CA ASN A 476 -2.34 -23.05 -18.64
C ASN A 476 -3.04 -22.60 -17.34
N ILE A 477 -4.16 -21.84 -17.49
CA ILE A 477 -4.95 -21.37 -16.36
C ILE A 477 -5.87 -22.51 -15.93
N LYS A 478 -5.83 -22.86 -14.65
CA LYS A 478 -6.70 -23.86 -14.04
C LYS A 478 -7.63 -23.18 -13.04
N VAL A 479 -8.92 -23.39 -13.20
CA VAL A 479 -9.94 -22.96 -12.26
C VAL A 479 -10.50 -24.19 -11.57
N GLU A 480 -10.35 -24.24 -10.26
CA GLU A 480 -10.83 -25.36 -9.42
C GLU A 480 -11.99 -24.88 -8.56
N PHE A 481 -13.05 -25.69 -8.50
CA PHE A 481 -14.15 -25.55 -7.54
C PHE A 481 -14.30 -26.84 -6.77
N THR A 482 -13.98 -26.84 -5.48
CA THR A 482 -13.89 -28.06 -4.67
C THR A 482 -14.79 -27.98 -3.45
N PRO A 483 -15.47 -29.10 -3.08
CA PRO A 483 -16.19 -29.20 -1.82
C PRO A 483 -15.20 -29.35 -0.67
N LEU A 484 -15.54 -28.82 0.50
CA LEU A 484 -14.76 -28.99 1.74
C LEU A 484 -15.44 -29.97 2.72
N ASN A 485 -16.62 -30.48 2.38
CA ASN A 485 -17.28 -31.60 3.08
C ASN A 485 -18.13 -32.45 2.13
N SER A 486 -18.80 -33.46 2.65
CA SER A 486 -19.57 -34.44 1.88
C SER A 486 -21.02 -34.01 1.58
N TYR A 487 -21.47 -32.83 1.98
CA TYR A 487 -22.85 -32.37 1.78
C TYR A 487 -23.13 -31.85 0.36
N VAL A 488 -22.13 -31.79 -0.49
CA VAL A 488 -22.25 -31.41 -1.90
C VAL A 488 -21.37 -32.29 -2.78
N THR A 489 -21.94 -32.68 -3.93
CA THR A 489 -21.16 -33.35 -5.00
C THR A 489 -20.92 -32.37 -6.15
N ILE A 490 -19.69 -32.22 -6.59
CA ILE A 490 -19.27 -31.42 -7.72
C ILE A 490 -18.62 -32.37 -8.74
N PRO A 491 -19.34 -32.75 -9.82
CA PRO A 491 -18.88 -33.81 -10.76
C PRO A 491 -17.60 -33.40 -11.53
N VAL A 492 -17.51 -32.14 -11.91
CA VAL A 492 -16.35 -31.58 -12.60
C VAL A 492 -15.80 -30.47 -11.71
N GLN A 493 -14.63 -30.71 -11.12
CA GLN A 493 -14.02 -29.78 -10.17
C GLN A 493 -12.90 -28.95 -10.76
N LEU A 494 -12.48 -29.23 -12.00
CA LEU A 494 -11.37 -28.57 -12.67
C LEU A 494 -11.76 -28.14 -14.07
N TYR A 495 -11.47 -26.90 -14.40
CA TYR A 495 -11.50 -26.35 -15.76
C TYR A 495 -10.10 -25.87 -16.12
N THR A 496 -9.68 -26.13 -17.37
CA THR A 496 -8.39 -25.69 -17.88
C THR A 496 -8.58 -24.83 -19.12
N LYS A 497 -7.96 -23.64 -19.11
CA LYS A 497 -7.85 -22.72 -20.24
C LYS A 497 -6.41 -22.70 -20.72
N ALA A 498 -6.18 -23.12 -21.96
CA ALA A 498 -4.84 -23.21 -22.52
C ALA A 498 -4.15 -21.85 -22.63
N SER A 499 -4.90 -20.81 -23.02
CA SER A 499 -4.39 -19.44 -23.12
C SER A 499 -5.48 -18.42 -22.88
N LEU A 500 -5.15 -17.30 -22.24
CA LEU A 500 -6.01 -16.14 -22.05
C LEU A 500 -5.20 -14.88 -22.34
N ALA A 501 -5.61 -14.12 -23.35
CA ALA A 501 -4.93 -12.91 -23.77
C ALA A 501 -4.81 -11.89 -22.61
N SER A 502 -3.83 -11.00 -22.70
CA SER A 502 -3.68 -9.87 -21.76
C SER A 502 -5.01 -9.09 -21.66
N ARG A 503 -5.37 -8.69 -20.44
CA ARG A 503 -6.52 -7.84 -20.14
C ARG A 503 -7.89 -8.42 -20.51
N THR A 504 -7.99 -9.69 -20.89
CA THR A 504 -9.25 -10.34 -21.23
C THR A 504 -9.79 -11.20 -20.09
N SER A 505 -11.08 -11.51 -20.16
CA SER A 505 -11.79 -12.40 -19.21
C SER A 505 -12.35 -13.62 -19.91
N ASP A 506 -12.50 -14.70 -19.15
CA ASP A 506 -13.24 -15.88 -19.55
C ASP A 506 -14.08 -16.39 -18.37
N SER A 507 -14.93 -17.39 -18.58
CA SER A 507 -15.76 -17.93 -17.50
C SER A 507 -15.99 -19.43 -17.64
N VAL A 508 -16.21 -20.07 -16.51
CA VAL A 508 -16.62 -21.47 -16.41
C VAL A 508 -17.80 -21.59 -15.48
N THR A 509 -18.68 -22.53 -15.75
CA THR A 509 -19.80 -22.87 -14.87
C THR A 509 -19.58 -24.28 -14.32
N PHE A 510 -19.56 -24.38 -12.99
CA PHE A 510 -19.53 -25.66 -12.28
C PHE A 510 -20.90 -26.00 -11.76
N ASN A 511 -21.37 -27.22 -12.09
CA ASN A 511 -22.60 -27.77 -11.53
C ASN A 511 -22.29 -28.51 -10.23
N PHE A 512 -23.26 -28.49 -9.32
CA PHE A 512 -23.18 -29.24 -8.07
C PHE A 512 -24.56 -29.75 -7.68
N THR A 513 -24.59 -30.77 -6.82
CA THR A 513 -25.84 -31.31 -6.25
C THR A 513 -25.69 -31.36 -4.73
N VAL A 514 -26.65 -30.76 -4.03
CA VAL A 514 -26.72 -30.78 -2.56
C VAL A 514 -27.14 -32.17 -2.11
N SER A 515 -26.47 -32.75 -1.11
CA SER A 515 -26.79 -34.04 -0.54
C SER A 515 -28.18 -34.03 0.11
N GLY A 516 -28.95 -35.14 -0.04
CA GLY A 516 -30.20 -35.34 0.65
C GLY A 516 -30.08 -35.41 2.19
N THR A 517 -28.89 -35.59 2.71
CA THR A 517 -28.57 -35.61 4.15
C THR A 517 -28.08 -34.27 4.70
N CYS A 518 -27.94 -33.25 3.85
CA CYS A 518 -27.51 -31.93 4.33
C CYS A 518 -28.61 -31.32 5.22
N PRO A 519 -28.28 -30.83 6.43
CA PRO A 519 -29.27 -30.18 7.29
C PRO A 519 -29.85 -28.91 6.65
N ASN A 520 -31.13 -28.63 6.92
CA ASN A 520 -31.71 -27.33 6.57
C ASN A 520 -31.04 -26.20 7.41
N GLY A 521 -30.85 -25.05 6.82
CA GLY A 521 -30.10 -23.94 7.46
C GLY A 521 -28.61 -24.19 7.57
N TYR A 522 -28.02 -25.00 6.68
CA TYR A 522 -26.59 -25.30 6.65
C TYR A 522 -25.86 -24.55 5.52
N ALA A 523 -24.70 -24.01 5.80
CA ALA A 523 -23.78 -23.43 4.81
C ALA A 523 -22.69 -24.45 4.46
N ILE A 524 -22.73 -24.99 3.26
CA ILE A 524 -21.76 -25.99 2.80
C ILE A 524 -20.50 -25.27 2.35
N PRO A 525 -19.35 -25.48 2.99
CA PRO A 525 -18.11 -24.85 2.59
C PRO A 525 -17.58 -25.42 1.29
N THR A 526 -17.17 -24.53 0.40
CA THR A 526 -16.53 -24.83 -0.88
C THR A 526 -15.35 -23.90 -1.09
N ARG A 527 -14.47 -24.24 -2.03
CA ARG A 527 -13.27 -23.46 -2.33
C ARG A 527 -13.08 -23.29 -3.82
N ILE A 528 -12.76 -22.05 -4.22
CA ILE A 528 -12.31 -21.72 -5.57
C ILE A 528 -10.82 -21.43 -5.52
N ARG A 529 -10.08 -22.01 -6.47
CA ARG A 529 -8.67 -21.70 -6.73
C ARG A 529 -8.49 -21.38 -8.18
N ILE A 530 -7.67 -20.36 -8.46
CA ILE A 530 -7.19 -20.08 -9.80
C ILE A 530 -5.67 -20.25 -9.77
N LYS A 531 -5.20 -21.13 -10.62
CA LYS A 531 -3.77 -21.44 -10.79
C LYS A 531 -3.32 -21.01 -12.18
N GLN A 532 -2.06 -20.65 -12.31
CA GLN A 532 -1.41 -20.24 -13.53
C GLN A 532 -0.07 -20.96 -13.65
N ASN A 533 0.28 -21.43 -14.84
CA ASN A 533 1.53 -22.14 -15.15
C ASN A 533 1.80 -23.34 -14.22
N ASP A 534 0.76 -24.09 -13.87
CA ASP A 534 0.74 -25.31 -13.04
C ASP A 534 1.22 -25.13 -11.57
N SER A 535 1.89 -24.06 -11.21
CA SER A 535 2.57 -23.95 -9.91
C SER A 535 2.10 -22.79 -9.03
N LEU A 536 1.68 -21.67 -9.61
CA LEU A 536 1.24 -20.51 -8.85
C LEU A 536 -0.26 -20.55 -8.61
N ILE A 537 -0.65 -20.54 -7.34
CA ILE A 537 -2.03 -20.24 -6.94
C ILE A 537 -2.13 -18.71 -6.87
N VAL A 538 -2.70 -18.10 -7.91
CA VAL A 538 -2.87 -16.64 -7.96
C VAL A 538 -4.10 -16.14 -7.22
N PHE A 539 -5.02 -17.07 -6.87
CA PHE A 539 -6.22 -16.73 -6.14
C PHE A 539 -6.80 -17.97 -5.43
N THR A 540 -7.19 -17.81 -4.17
CA THR A 540 -7.96 -18.77 -3.39
C THR A 540 -9.07 -18.03 -2.67
N GLN A 541 -10.29 -18.53 -2.78
CA GLN A 541 -11.43 -18.02 -2.04
C GLN A 541 -12.27 -19.19 -1.53
N ASN A 542 -12.56 -19.18 -0.22
CA ASN A 542 -13.60 -20.01 0.34
C ASN A 542 -14.95 -19.35 0.04
N THR A 543 -15.93 -20.15 -0.27
CA THR A 543 -17.30 -19.70 -0.50
C THR A 543 -18.27 -20.75 0.03
N MET A 544 -19.55 -20.45 0.06
CA MET A 544 -20.55 -21.31 0.70
C MET A 544 -21.75 -21.51 -0.20
N ILE A 545 -22.27 -22.72 -0.19
CA ILE A 545 -23.57 -23.06 -0.76
C ILE A 545 -24.56 -23.08 0.40
N LEU A 546 -25.52 -22.17 0.41
CA LEU A 546 -26.51 -22.04 1.48
C LEU A 546 -27.67 -22.98 1.22
N VAL A 547 -28.02 -23.79 2.23
CA VAL A 547 -29.10 -24.82 2.12
C VAL A 547 -30.29 -24.46 2.99
N GLY A 548 -31.44 -24.29 2.36
CA GLY A 548 -32.68 -23.91 3.02
C GLY A 548 -32.71 -22.48 3.54
N SER A 549 -33.53 -22.23 4.54
CA SER A 549 -33.66 -20.92 5.18
C SER A 549 -32.72 -20.79 6.37
N GLY A 550 -31.89 -19.77 6.41
CA GLY A 550 -31.15 -19.39 7.62
C GLY A 550 -32.10 -18.91 8.73
N VAL A 551 -31.56 -18.80 9.92
CA VAL A 551 -32.25 -18.23 11.07
C VAL A 551 -32.10 -16.70 11.04
N THR A 552 -33.20 -15.96 11.05
CA THR A 552 -33.20 -14.52 11.26
C THR A 552 -32.87 -14.24 12.74
N THR A 553 -31.66 -13.82 13.01
CA THR A 553 -31.18 -13.56 14.37
C THR A 553 -31.50 -12.13 14.81
N PHE A 554 -31.57 -11.20 13.86
CA PHE A 554 -31.99 -9.83 14.06
C PHE A 554 -32.66 -9.29 12.80
N ALA A 555 -33.71 -8.50 12.96
CA ALA A 555 -34.34 -7.74 11.87
C ALA A 555 -34.98 -6.45 12.41
N ASP A 556 -34.83 -5.36 11.69
CA ASP A 556 -35.42 -4.06 11.99
C ASP A 556 -35.61 -3.25 10.71
N SER A 557 -36.87 -2.88 10.42
CA SER A 557 -37.27 -2.06 9.27
C SER A 557 -37.69 -0.65 9.67
N ALA A 558 -37.27 -0.16 10.85
CA ALA A 558 -37.63 1.12 11.44
C ALA A 558 -39.11 1.32 11.80
N GLU A 559 -39.97 0.34 11.52
CA GLU A 559 -41.43 0.44 11.77
C GLU A 559 -41.79 0.33 13.26
N ASN A 560 -40.92 -0.23 14.08
CA ASN A 560 -41.12 -0.45 15.51
C ASN A 560 -40.53 0.68 16.39
N GLY A 561 -40.16 1.80 15.78
CA GLY A 561 -39.62 2.99 16.45
C GLY A 561 -38.13 2.86 16.81
N THR A 562 -37.74 3.49 17.93
CA THR A 562 -36.31 3.70 18.25
C THR A 562 -35.74 2.70 19.26
N THR A 563 -36.50 1.69 19.67
CA THR A 563 -36.20 0.86 20.84
C THR A 563 -34.86 0.10 20.75
N ASN A 564 -34.48 -0.32 19.57
CA ASN A 564 -33.31 -1.18 19.34
C ASN A 564 -31.97 -0.38 19.20
N TRP A 565 -32.05 0.95 19.11
CA TRP A 565 -30.91 1.73 18.67
C TRP A 565 -30.58 2.86 19.63
N THR A 566 -29.29 3.15 19.74
CA THR A 566 -28.76 4.39 20.28
C THR A 566 -28.50 5.33 19.12
N TYR A 567 -29.13 6.49 19.17
CA TYR A 567 -29.04 7.52 18.13
C TYR A 567 -27.98 8.54 18.51
N GLY A 568 -26.94 8.62 17.67
CA GLY A 568 -25.99 9.72 17.71
C GLY A 568 -26.57 11.00 17.09
N THR A 569 -25.82 12.07 17.14
CA THR A 569 -26.23 13.40 16.64
C THR A 569 -26.72 13.32 15.19
N GLY A 570 -27.91 13.82 14.91
CA GLY A 570 -28.51 13.89 13.57
C GLY A 570 -29.23 12.63 13.12
N TRP A 571 -29.02 11.49 13.76
CA TRP A 571 -29.79 10.27 13.45
C TRP A 571 -31.20 10.36 14.00
N ALA A 572 -32.17 9.96 13.18
CA ALA A 572 -33.59 9.93 13.52
C ALA A 572 -34.37 8.94 12.65
N ILE A 573 -35.60 8.64 13.01
CA ILE A 573 -36.59 8.02 12.12
C ILE A 573 -36.97 9.05 11.05
N ASN A 574 -36.96 8.64 9.78
CA ASN A 574 -37.37 9.43 8.63
C ASN A 574 -38.61 8.80 7.99
N THR A 575 -39.60 9.64 7.70
CA THR A 575 -40.90 9.26 7.09
C THR A 575 -41.07 9.75 5.66
N ALA A 576 -40.14 10.58 5.18
CA ALA A 576 -40.16 11.14 3.83
C ALA A 576 -39.46 10.24 2.80
N GLN A 577 -38.53 9.42 3.26
CA GLN A 577 -37.78 8.47 2.43
C GLN A 577 -37.75 7.12 3.15
N TYR A 578 -38.13 6.04 2.49
CA TYR A 578 -38.08 4.67 3.02
C TYR A 578 -37.98 3.67 1.87
N HIS A 579 -37.46 2.48 2.14
CA HIS A 579 -37.48 1.36 1.20
C HIS A 579 -38.75 0.54 1.40
N THR A 580 -39.02 0.10 2.62
CA THR A 580 -40.32 -0.44 3.00
C THR A 580 -41.15 0.61 3.74
N PRO A 581 -42.47 0.72 3.46
CA PRO A 581 -43.29 1.75 4.12
C PRO A 581 -43.49 1.43 5.60
N THR A 582 -43.39 2.43 6.51
CA THR A 582 -43.44 3.88 6.26
C THR A 582 -42.24 4.66 6.81
N HIS A 583 -41.20 3.98 7.28
CA HIS A 583 -40.07 4.60 8.00
C HIS A 583 -38.73 4.08 7.50
N CYS A 584 -37.69 4.86 7.72
CA CYS A 584 -36.30 4.39 7.70
C CYS A 584 -35.45 5.09 8.77
N PHE A 585 -34.24 4.61 9.05
CA PHE A 585 -33.27 5.32 9.85
C PHE A 585 -32.48 6.29 8.97
N ALA A 586 -32.30 7.53 9.40
CA ALA A 586 -31.54 8.50 8.62
C ALA A 586 -30.73 9.47 9.49
N ASN A 587 -29.59 9.88 8.97
CA ASN A 587 -28.92 11.11 9.35
C ASN A 587 -29.07 12.06 8.17
N ALA A 588 -30.22 12.71 8.11
CA ALA A 588 -30.63 13.59 7.03
C ALA A 588 -30.11 15.00 7.25
N ASN A 589 -29.60 15.63 6.17
CA ASN A 589 -29.03 16.99 6.24
C ASN A 589 -27.98 17.12 7.37
N TYR A 590 -27.04 16.21 7.39
CA TYR A 590 -25.98 16.15 8.39
C TYR A 590 -25.12 17.43 8.43
N GLY A 591 -24.46 17.69 9.56
CA GLY A 591 -23.60 18.87 9.73
C GLY A 591 -22.12 18.58 9.46
N ASN A 592 -21.33 19.63 9.37
CA ASN A 592 -19.87 19.56 9.25
C ASN A 592 -19.21 19.04 10.53
N ASN A 593 -18.02 18.45 10.42
CA ASN A 593 -17.25 17.85 11.53
C ASN A 593 -18.05 16.79 12.31
N LEU A 594 -18.92 16.09 11.65
CA LEU A 594 -19.76 15.07 12.26
C LEU A 594 -19.01 13.74 12.34
N ASN A 595 -19.09 13.07 13.47
CA ASN A 595 -18.72 11.67 13.64
C ASN A 595 -19.80 11.03 14.52
N SER A 596 -20.86 10.53 13.87
CA SER A 596 -22.09 10.14 14.55
C SER A 596 -22.60 8.79 14.06
N SER A 597 -23.15 8.00 14.99
CA SER A 597 -23.57 6.62 14.69
C SER A 597 -24.99 6.33 15.14
N LEU A 598 -25.69 5.53 14.32
CA LEU A 598 -26.83 4.73 14.74
C LEU A 598 -26.28 3.37 15.19
N SER A 599 -26.32 3.08 16.47
CA SER A 599 -25.69 1.88 17.05
C SER A 599 -26.73 0.98 17.70
N LEU A 600 -26.68 -0.33 17.42
CA LEU A 600 -27.52 -1.30 18.13
C LEU A 600 -27.23 -1.21 19.62
N ASN A 601 -28.25 -1.07 20.46
CA ASN A 601 -28.07 -0.77 21.88
C ASN A 601 -27.93 -2.01 22.78
N PHE A 602 -28.08 -3.22 22.22
CA PHE A 602 -27.87 -4.49 22.91
C PHE A 602 -27.01 -5.43 22.07
N PRO A 603 -26.31 -6.40 22.68
CA PRO A 603 -25.53 -7.37 21.94
C PRO A 603 -26.42 -8.50 21.38
N ILE A 604 -26.10 -8.97 20.18
CA ILE A 604 -26.70 -10.17 19.59
C ILE A 604 -25.83 -11.37 19.97
N ASN A 605 -26.46 -12.43 20.45
CA ASN A 605 -25.75 -13.68 20.72
C ASN A 605 -25.53 -14.47 19.42
N MET A 606 -24.29 -14.52 18.96
CA MET A 606 -23.85 -15.24 17.78
C MET A 606 -23.07 -16.53 18.13
N SER A 607 -22.99 -16.92 19.40
CA SER A 607 -22.15 -18.02 19.87
C SER A 607 -22.47 -19.39 19.26
N ALA A 608 -23.68 -19.59 18.79
CA ALA A 608 -24.11 -20.84 18.16
C ALA A 608 -23.88 -20.91 16.65
N TYR A 609 -23.37 -19.82 16.02
CA TYR A 609 -23.35 -19.73 14.56
C TYR A 609 -21.93 -19.47 14.05
N ASN A 610 -21.56 -20.16 12.97
CA ASN A 610 -20.29 -19.99 12.26
C ASN A 610 -20.46 -19.12 11.01
N VAL A 611 -21.67 -18.96 10.51
CA VAL A 611 -21.98 -18.25 9.27
C VAL A 611 -23.07 -17.24 9.51
N ALA A 612 -22.78 -15.99 9.17
CA ALA A 612 -23.71 -14.89 9.33
C ALA A 612 -23.60 -13.90 8.18
N PHE A 613 -24.74 -13.38 7.78
CA PHE A 613 -24.85 -12.33 6.77
C PHE A 613 -25.60 -11.15 7.34
N LEU A 614 -25.04 -9.95 7.16
CA LEU A 614 -25.73 -8.68 7.39
C LEU A 614 -26.25 -8.16 6.06
N GLU A 615 -27.55 -7.94 5.96
CA GLU A 615 -28.18 -7.24 4.84
C GLU A 615 -28.89 -5.98 5.31
N PHE A 616 -28.89 -4.95 4.47
CA PHE A 616 -29.70 -3.76 4.65
C PHE A 616 -29.90 -3.04 3.31
N TRP A 617 -30.91 -2.19 3.25
CA TRP A 617 -31.06 -1.28 2.12
C TRP A 617 -30.56 0.10 2.49
N GLN A 618 -29.93 0.77 1.51
CA GLN A 618 -29.43 2.12 1.72
C GLN A 618 -29.58 2.99 0.49
N ARG A 619 -29.61 4.31 0.75
CA ARG A 619 -29.37 5.39 -0.19
C ARG A 619 -28.57 6.48 0.50
N TYR A 620 -27.76 7.22 -0.22
CA TYR A 620 -26.93 8.25 0.40
C TYR A 620 -26.62 9.38 -0.60
N ASP A 621 -26.35 10.55 -0.02
CA ASP A 621 -25.85 11.73 -0.72
C ASP A 621 -24.96 12.47 0.28
N VAL A 622 -23.67 12.32 0.14
CA VAL A 622 -22.62 12.89 0.99
C VAL A 622 -21.51 13.45 0.11
N GLU A 623 -20.72 14.38 0.63
CA GLU A 623 -19.64 14.99 -0.15
C GLU A 623 -18.65 13.93 -0.66
N ASN A 624 -18.43 13.92 -1.98
CA ASN A 624 -17.62 12.90 -2.61
C ASN A 624 -16.14 13.01 -2.24
N GLY A 625 -15.61 11.92 -1.67
CA GLY A 625 -14.20 11.80 -1.30
C GLY A 625 -13.81 12.45 0.05
N TYR A 626 -14.74 13.12 0.73
CA TYR A 626 -14.51 13.80 2.01
C TYR A 626 -15.42 13.29 3.11
N ASP A 627 -16.70 13.07 2.82
CA ASP A 627 -17.67 12.54 3.76
C ASP A 627 -17.95 11.06 3.46
N TYR A 628 -18.18 10.28 4.50
CA TYR A 628 -18.30 8.83 4.40
C TYR A 628 -19.39 8.23 5.26
N CYS A 629 -20.05 7.22 4.70
CA CYS A 629 -20.99 6.33 5.37
C CYS A 629 -20.32 4.98 5.64
N TYR A 630 -20.18 4.59 6.90
CA TYR A 630 -19.50 3.37 7.34
C TYR A 630 -20.47 2.42 8.03
N PRO A 631 -20.88 1.30 7.40
CA PRO A 631 -21.43 0.16 8.13
C PRO A 631 -20.29 -0.56 8.88
N GLU A 632 -20.48 -0.79 10.18
CA GLU A 632 -19.45 -1.34 11.05
C GLU A 632 -20.03 -2.40 11.99
N VAL A 633 -19.20 -3.39 12.36
CA VAL A 633 -19.55 -4.45 13.30
C VAL A 633 -18.56 -4.52 14.45
N SER A 634 -19.00 -5.06 15.56
CA SER A 634 -18.18 -5.30 16.76
C SER A 634 -18.49 -6.68 17.32
N ASN A 635 -17.49 -7.41 17.78
CA ASN A 635 -17.64 -8.67 18.49
C ASN A 635 -17.29 -8.57 20.00
N ASP A 636 -17.02 -7.37 20.48
CA ASP A 636 -16.61 -7.07 21.85
C ASP A 636 -17.50 -6.04 22.56
N ASN A 637 -18.79 -6.07 22.24
CA ASN A 637 -19.82 -5.19 22.80
C ASN A 637 -19.64 -3.70 22.47
N GLY A 638 -19.01 -3.39 21.31
CA GLY A 638 -18.82 -2.00 20.87
C GLY A 638 -17.55 -1.34 21.39
N THR A 639 -16.62 -2.09 21.99
CA THR A 639 -15.32 -1.57 22.41
C THR A 639 -14.44 -1.28 21.20
N THR A 640 -14.40 -2.21 20.23
CA THR A 640 -13.75 -2.02 18.93
C THR A 640 -14.74 -2.24 17.80
N TRP A 641 -14.50 -1.58 16.67
CA TRP A 641 -15.36 -1.64 15.50
C TRP A 641 -14.57 -1.95 14.24
N GLN A 642 -15.07 -2.90 13.48
CA GLN A 642 -14.54 -3.27 12.18
C GLN A 642 -15.45 -2.74 11.08
N GLN A 643 -14.89 -1.97 10.16
CA GLN A 643 -15.59 -1.41 9.02
C GLN A 643 -15.84 -2.48 7.96
N LEU A 644 -17.06 -2.55 7.46
CA LEU A 644 -17.46 -3.47 6.39
C LEU A 644 -17.28 -2.87 5.00
N SER A 645 -17.55 -1.57 4.87
CA SER A 645 -17.42 -0.82 3.64
C SER A 645 -17.36 0.68 3.92
N SER A 646 -17.05 1.46 2.89
CA SER A 646 -17.16 2.92 2.92
C SER A 646 -17.89 3.39 1.68
N TYR A 647 -18.83 4.33 1.88
CA TYR A 647 -19.58 4.95 0.79
C TYR A 647 -19.40 6.46 0.86
N SER A 648 -19.14 7.08 -0.30
CA SER A 648 -18.98 8.51 -0.48
C SER A 648 -19.61 8.94 -1.80
N GLY A 649 -19.93 10.22 -1.96
CA GLY A 649 -20.64 10.73 -3.13
C GLY A 649 -22.13 10.48 -3.08
N THR A 650 -22.77 10.28 -4.24
CA THR A 650 -24.23 10.29 -4.38
C THR A 650 -24.76 8.96 -4.93
N ASN A 651 -25.68 8.32 -4.22
CA ASN A 651 -26.51 7.24 -4.68
C ASN A 651 -27.95 7.40 -4.15
N LEU A 652 -28.79 8.00 -4.94
CA LEU A 652 -30.19 8.31 -4.58
C LEU A 652 -31.17 7.16 -4.79
N THR A 653 -30.72 6.05 -5.33
CA THR A 653 -31.53 4.84 -5.51
C THR A 653 -31.32 3.89 -4.34
N TRP A 654 -32.39 3.37 -3.79
CA TRP A 654 -32.29 2.33 -2.78
C TRP A 654 -31.55 1.10 -3.33
N THR A 655 -30.46 0.74 -2.69
CA THR A 655 -29.62 -0.39 -3.07
C THR A 655 -29.44 -1.33 -1.89
N LYS A 656 -29.63 -2.63 -2.15
CA LYS A 656 -29.39 -3.67 -1.17
C LYS A 656 -27.89 -3.89 -0.98
N GLN A 657 -27.47 -3.92 0.27
CA GLN A 657 -26.13 -4.33 0.68
C GLN A 657 -26.22 -5.70 1.35
N LEU A 658 -25.22 -6.53 1.11
CA LEU A 658 -25.11 -7.87 1.71
C LEU A 658 -23.64 -8.13 2.03
N PHE A 659 -23.36 -8.35 3.30
CA PHE A 659 -22.02 -8.63 3.80
C PHE A 659 -21.96 -10.02 4.42
N ASP A 660 -20.98 -10.81 4.03
CA ASP A 660 -20.58 -11.99 4.79
C ASP A 660 -19.78 -11.52 6.00
N ILE A 661 -20.37 -11.65 7.17
CA ILE A 661 -19.77 -11.27 8.45
C ILE A 661 -19.32 -12.49 9.27
N SER A 662 -19.24 -13.66 8.64
CA SER A 662 -18.92 -14.93 9.31
C SER A 662 -17.61 -14.91 10.07
N SER A 663 -16.56 -14.34 9.49
CA SER A 663 -15.24 -14.19 10.13
C SER A 663 -15.24 -13.19 11.30
N MET A 664 -16.23 -12.29 11.34
CA MET A 664 -16.30 -11.20 12.31
C MET A 664 -17.16 -11.55 13.52
N VAL A 665 -18.12 -12.47 13.38
CA VAL A 665 -18.99 -12.88 14.50
C VAL A 665 -18.23 -13.72 15.54
N ASN A 666 -17.23 -14.48 15.13
CA ASN A 666 -16.26 -15.20 15.95
C ASN A 666 -16.87 -15.84 17.23
N HIS A 667 -18.03 -16.53 17.08
CA HIS A 667 -18.80 -17.12 18.17
C HIS A 667 -19.08 -16.16 19.36
N SER A 668 -19.14 -14.88 19.09
CA SER A 668 -19.36 -13.87 20.12
C SER A 668 -20.80 -13.85 20.59
N ASN A 669 -21.00 -13.74 21.89
CA ASN A 669 -22.29 -13.38 22.49
C ASN A 669 -22.42 -11.85 22.68
N ASN A 670 -21.46 -11.09 22.22
CA ASN A 670 -21.37 -9.65 22.35
C ASN A 670 -21.35 -8.91 20.99
N PHE A 671 -21.97 -9.51 19.97
CA PHE A 671 -21.95 -8.94 18.62
C PHE A 671 -22.87 -7.73 18.52
N ARG A 672 -22.38 -6.64 17.92
CA ARG A 672 -23.13 -5.41 17.63
C ARG A 672 -22.88 -4.91 16.22
N ILE A 673 -23.84 -4.12 15.71
CA ILE A 673 -23.72 -3.38 14.45
C ILE A 673 -23.95 -1.89 14.71
N ARG A 674 -23.31 -1.05 13.85
CA ARG A 674 -23.62 0.37 13.77
C ARG A 674 -23.47 0.90 12.36
N PHE A 675 -24.14 2.02 12.11
CA PHE A 675 -24.01 2.81 10.89
C PHE A 675 -23.46 4.18 11.30
N ARG A 676 -22.22 4.48 10.86
CA ARG A 676 -21.51 5.70 11.26
C ARG A 676 -21.34 6.62 10.07
N LEU A 677 -21.85 7.85 10.18
CA LEU A 677 -21.61 8.93 9.25
C LEU A 677 -20.47 9.81 9.77
N TYR A 678 -19.50 10.06 8.92
CA TYR A 678 -18.37 10.94 9.15
C TYR A 678 -18.39 12.05 8.12
N SER A 679 -18.20 13.31 8.56
CA SER A 679 -18.03 14.48 7.68
C SER A 679 -16.85 15.33 8.11
N ASP A 680 -16.26 16.00 7.12
CA ASP A 680 -15.22 16.99 7.35
C ASP A 680 -15.80 18.39 7.72
N ALA A 681 -15.00 19.46 7.58
CA ALA A 681 -15.37 20.80 8.05
C ALA A 681 -16.20 21.63 7.04
N ASN A 682 -16.49 21.10 5.84
CA ASN A 682 -16.97 21.91 4.72
C ASN A 682 -18.38 21.55 4.26
N THR A 683 -18.47 21.02 3.05
CA THR A 683 -19.71 20.80 2.33
C THR A 683 -20.55 19.67 2.94
N THR A 684 -21.86 19.83 2.97
CA THR A 684 -22.82 18.80 3.39
C THR A 684 -23.86 18.55 2.32
N ALA A 685 -24.53 17.39 2.37
CA ALA A 685 -25.59 17.03 1.44
C ALA A 685 -26.80 16.41 2.14
N SER A 686 -27.66 15.67 1.45
CA SER A 686 -28.92 15.17 1.99
C SER A 686 -28.77 14.01 2.99
N GLY A 687 -27.60 13.38 3.10
CA GLY A 687 -27.25 12.44 4.14
C GLY A 687 -27.41 10.95 3.80
N TRP A 688 -27.43 10.11 4.82
CA TRP A 688 -27.49 8.65 4.72
C TRP A 688 -28.78 8.11 5.29
N TYR A 689 -29.40 7.21 4.51
CA TYR A 689 -30.68 6.55 4.83
C TYR A 689 -30.45 5.04 4.80
N VAL A 690 -30.92 4.35 5.84
CA VAL A 690 -30.77 2.89 6.02
C VAL A 690 -32.11 2.29 6.40
N ASP A 691 -32.44 1.16 5.80
CA ASP A 691 -33.72 0.47 6.01
C ASP A 691 -33.54 -1.05 5.91
N ASP A 692 -34.56 -1.80 6.37
CA ASP A 692 -34.63 -3.26 6.28
C ASP A 692 -33.35 -3.97 6.71
N ILE A 693 -32.84 -3.61 7.88
CA ILE A 693 -31.63 -4.19 8.46
C ILE A 693 -31.95 -5.61 8.93
N LYS A 694 -31.15 -6.60 8.48
CA LYS A 694 -31.37 -8.00 8.85
C LYS A 694 -30.06 -8.76 8.99
N ILE A 695 -29.95 -9.58 10.04
CA ILE A 695 -28.89 -10.57 10.20
C ILE A 695 -29.47 -11.95 10.08
N THR A 696 -28.96 -12.72 9.11
CA THR A 696 -29.33 -14.11 8.87
C THR A 696 -28.14 -15.01 9.18
N THR A 697 -28.36 -16.05 9.98
CA THR A 697 -27.34 -16.99 10.41
C THR A 697 -27.61 -18.39 9.87
N TYR A 698 -26.53 -19.14 9.65
CA TYR A 698 -26.55 -20.53 9.21
C TYR A 698 -25.65 -21.37 10.09
N ASN A 699 -25.98 -22.64 10.28
CA ASN A 699 -25.10 -23.63 10.87
C ASN A 699 -24.09 -24.12 9.81
N GLY A 700 -22.99 -24.73 10.23
CA GLY A 700 -21.96 -25.22 9.30
C GLY A 700 -21.00 -24.11 8.86
N GLY A 701 -20.50 -24.20 7.64
CA GLY A 701 -19.42 -23.35 7.14
C GLY A 701 -18.04 -23.94 7.42
N VAL A 702 -17.02 -23.19 7.11
CA VAL A 702 -15.63 -23.60 7.34
C VAL A 702 -15.34 -23.46 8.83
N THR A 703 -15.13 -24.54 9.53
CA THR A 703 -14.55 -24.53 10.87
C THR A 703 -13.06 -24.30 10.71
N GLY A 704 -12.65 -23.07 10.84
CA GLY A 704 -11.28 -22.61 10.71
C GLY A 704 -11.23 -21.35 9.84
N VAL A 705 -10.98 -20.22 10.49
CA VAL A 705 -10.67 -18.99 9.82
C VAL A 705 -9.31 -19.22 9.14
N GLU A 706 -9.29 -19.51 7.84
CA GLU A 706 -8.15 -19.05 7.08
C GLU A 706 -8.27 -17.53 7.07
N GLU A 707 -7.49 -16.84 7.91
CA GLU A 707 -7.25 -15.44 7.70
C GLU A 707 -6.90 -15.26 6.22
N ASN A 708 -7.44 -14.21 5.60
CA ASN A 708 -7.27 -13.90 4.18
C ASN A 708 -5.79 -13.53 3.92
N HIS A 709 -4.92 -14.52 3.91
CA HIS A 709 -3.52 -14.41 3.50
C HIS A 709 -3.40 -14.56 1.98
N ASN A 710 -4.30 -13.95 1.22
CA ASN A 710 -4.24 -13.86 -0.26
C ASN A 710 -3.76 -15.16 -0.97
N GLY A 711 -4.20 -16.33 -0.49
CA GLY A 711 -3.80 -17.63 -1.04
C GLY A 711 -2.41 -18.12 -0.62
N LEU A 712 -1.78 -17.45 0.33
CA LEU A 712 -0.46 -17.86 0.84
C LEU A 712 -0.60 -19.07 1.75
N LEU A 713 0.22 -20.08 1.52
CA LEU A 713 0.47 -21.13 2.51
C LEU A 713 1.38 -20.58 3.61
N PRO A 714 1.21 -21.00 4.87
CA PRO A 714 2.09 -20.55 5.93
C PRO A 714 3.52 -21.00 5.66
N VAL A 715 4.45 -20.07 5.70
CA VAL A 715 5.88 -20.32 5.48
C VAL A 715 6.58 -20.83 6.73
N LYS A 716 5.93 -20.70 7.88
CA LYS A 716 6.42 -21.18 9.18
C LYS A 716 5.29 -21.82 9.98
N TYR A 717 5.67 -22.68 10.93
CA TYR A 717 4.75 -23.09 11.98
C TYR A 717 4.51 -21.94 12.93
N SER A 718 3.28 -21.74 13.40
CA SER A 718 2.95 -20.84 14.50
C SER A 718 1.92 -21.48 15.43
N LEU A 719 1.96 -21.07 16.67
CA LEU A 719 0.93 -21.34 17.67
C LEU A 719 0.56 -19.98 18.28
N ASP A 720 -0.64 -19.53 18.00
CA ASP A 720 -1.07 -18.20 18.41
C ASP A 720 -1.61 -18.21 19.86
N GLN A 721 -1.71 -17.04 20.46
CA GLN A 721 -2.35 -16.91 21.76
C GLN A 721 -3.83 -17.23 21.60
N ASN A 722 -4.37 -18.11 22.48
CA ASN A 722 -5.79 -18.43 22.50
C ASN A 722 -6.63 -17.16 22.75
N TYR A 723 -7.76 -17.11 22.10
CA TYR A 723 -8.71 -16.01 22.25
C TYR A 723 -10.15 -16.52 22.41
N PRO A 724 -10.90 -16.02 23.42
CA PRO A 724 -10.47 -15.08 24.45
C PRO A 724 -9.46 -15.69 25.44
N ASN A 725 -8.66 -14.83 26.08
CA ASN A 725 -7.80 -15.20 27.20
C ASN A 725 -7.70 -14.00 28.17
N PRO A 726 -8.27 -14.07 29.40
CA PRO A 726 -8.94 -15.25 30.01
C PRO A 726 -10.20 -15.72 29.27
N PHE A 727 -10.58 -16.98 29.43
CA PHE A 727 -11.73 -17.59 28.76
C PHE A 727 -12.71 -18.26 29.72
N ASN A 728 -13.99 -18.39 29.28
CA ASN A 728 -15.07 -19.04 30.07
C ASN A 728 -16.16 -19.63 29.14
N PRO A 729 -16.44 -20.93 29.12
CA PRO A 729 -15.47 -22.00 29.34
C PRO A 729 -14.70 -22.35 28.07
N SER A 730 -14.98 -21.66 26.92
CA SER A 730 -14.44 -21.97 25.60
C SER A 730 -13.48 -20.90 25.11
N THR A 731 -12.48 -21.33 24.35
CA THR A 731 -11.51 -20.48 23.68
C THR A 731 -11.06 -21.12 22.37
N GLN A 732 -10.57 -20.33 21.44
CA GLN A 732 -10.03 -20.80 20.16
C GLN A 732 -8.51 -20.62 20.15
N ILE A 733 -7.81 -21.57 19.58
CA ILE A 733 -6.36 -21.56 19.38
C ILE A 733 -6.08 -21.66 17.90
N ASN A 734 -5.48 -20.61 17.33
CA ASN A 734 -5.04 -20.60 15.95
C ASN A 734 -3.61 -21.11 15.84
N TYR A 735 -3.29 -21.81 14.75
CA TYR A 735 -1.95 -22.31 14.47
C TYR A 735 -1.71 -22.45 12.98
N SER A 736 -0.45 -22.44 12.56
CA SER A 736 -0.09 -22.65 11.15
C SER A 736 0.85 -23.86 11.00
N VAL A 737 0.68 -24.53 9.87
CA VAL A 737 1.45 -25.72 9.47
C VAL A 737 2.19 -25.41 8.17
N ALA A 738 3.51 -25.26 8.22
CA ALA A 738 4.32 -24.89 7.06
C ALA A 738 4.62 -26.07 6.12
N LYS A 739 4.69 -27.29 6.64
CA LYS A 739 4.95 -28.49 5.87
C LYS A 739 4.04 -29.62 6.35
N SER A 740 3.55 -30.44 5.40
CA SER A 740 2.73 -31.60 5.74
C SER A 740 3.42 -32.51 6.76
N GLY A 741 2.69 -32.85 7.81
CA GLY A 741 3.20 -33.71 8.88
C GLY A 741 2.24 -33.86 10.04
N LEU A 742 2.60 -34.74 10.99
CA LEU A 742 1.82 -34.91 12.20
C LEU A 742 1.87 -33.63 13.04
N VAL A 743 0.68 -33.13 13.42
CA VAL A 743 0.50 -32.01 14.35
C VAL A 743 -0.13 -32.55 15.61
N LYS A 744 0.51 -32.31 16.76
CA LYS A 744 -0.06 -32.56 18.08
C LYS A 744 -0.20 -31.25 18.84
N ILE A 745 -1.41 -30.94 19.31
CA ILE A 745 -1.68 -29.82 20.22
C ILE A 745 -2.30 -30.40 21.51
N SER A 746 -1.61 -30.25 22.62
CA SER A 746 -2.03 -30.76 23.93
C SER A 746 -2.14 -29.64 24.96
N VAL A 747 -3.08 -29.80 25.89
CA VAL A 747 -3.30 -28.89 27.03
C VAL A 747 -2.75 -29.52 28.31
N TYR A 748 -2.06 -28.70 29.09
CA TYR A 748 -1.40 -29.10 30.34
C TYR A 748 -1.87 -28.22 31.50
N ASP A 749 -1.97 -28.81 32.68
CA ASP A 749 -2.15 -28.07 33.93
C ASP A 749 -0.81 -27.46 34.42
N ILE A 750 -0.87 -26.73 35.56
CA ILE A 750 0.32 -26.06 36.12
C ILE A 750 1.38 -27.06 36.64
N LEU A 751 1.05 -28.34 36.81
CA LEU A 751 1.96 -29.40 37.19
C LEU A 751 2.58 -30.12 35.97
N GLY A 752 2.25 -29.68 34.74
CA GLY A 752 2.72 -30.26 33.50
C GLY A 752 2.00 -31.55 33.09
N ARG A 753 0.89 -31.90 33.71
CA ARG A 753 0.10 -33.09 33.36
C ARG A 753 -0.77 -32.74 32.12
N GLU A 754 -0.75 -33.61 31.09
CA GLU A 754 -1.62 -33.48 29.91
C GLU A 754 -3.07 -33.73 30.34
N VAL A 755 -3.91 -32.73 30.18
CA VAL A 755 -5.33 -32.77 30.58
C VAL A 755 -6.27 -32.85 29.37
N ASN A 756 -5.78 -32.52 28.18
CA ASN A 756 -6.52 -32.70 26.93
C ASN A 756 -5.57 -32.76 25.72
N VAL A 757 -6.00 -33.43 24.65
CA VAL A 757 -5.32 -33.42 23.34
C VAL A 757 -6.33 -32.84 22.32
N LEU A 758 -6.00 -31.67 21.79
CA LEU A 758 -6.90 -30.94 20.90
C LEU A 758 -6.73 -31.35 19.43
N VAL A 759 -5.48 -31.62 19.03
CA VAL A 759 -5.11 -32.04 17.67
C VAL A 759 -4.07 -33.17 17.80
N ASN A 760 -4.25 -34.24 17.03
CA ASN A 760 -3.25 -35.31 16.88
C ASN A 760 -3.48 -36.01 15.53
N GLU A 761 -3.16 -35.30 14.44
CA GLU A 761 -3.39 -35.79 13.08
C GLU A 761 -2.43 -35.18 12.08
N VAL A 762 -2.29 -35.79 10.90
CA VAL A 762 -1.50 -35.23 9.80
C VAL A 762 -2.25 -34.05 9.19
N LYS A 763 -1.61 -32.89 9.21
CA LYS A 763 -2.09 -31.66 8.53
C LYS A 763 -1.22 -31.34 7.33
N ASN A 764 -1.86 -30.85 6.27
CA ASN A 764 -1.17 -30.24 5.13
C ASN A 764 -0.73 -28.80 5.47
N PRO A 765 0.18 -28.19 4.68
CA PRO A 765 0.45 -26.78 4.85
C PRO A 765 -0.84 -25.95 4.82
N GLY A 766 -1.04 -25.09 5.82
CA GLY A 766 -2.28 -24.34 5.98
C GLY A 766 -2.35 -23.65 7.33
N PHE A 767 -3.28 -22.70 7.46
CA PHE A 767 -3.67 -22.08 8.71
C PHE A 767 -4.86 -22.85 9.28
N TYR A 768 -4.86 -23.08 10.57
CA TYR A 768 -5.82 -23.92 11.27
C TYR A 768 -6.25 -23.27 12.56
N SER A 769 -7.42 -23.64 13.03
CA SER A 769 -7.86 -23.34 14.38
C SER A 769 -8.42 -24.58 15.03
N VAL A 770 -8.38 -24.60 16.37
CA VAL A 770 -9.01 -25.63 17.19
C VAL A 770 -9.68 -24.98 18.40
N ASP A 771 -10.90 -25.39 18.66
CA ASP A 771 -11.64 -24.94 19.82
C ASP A 771 -11.27 -25.79 21.06
N PHE A 772 -11.12 -25.13 22.19
CA PHE A 772 -10.93 -25.76 23.48
C PHE A 772 -12.06 -25.40 24.44
N ASN A 773 -12.73 -26.41 25.00
CA ASN A 773 -13.75 -26.22 26.02
C ASN A 773 -13.23 -26.76 27.37
N GLY A 774 -12.99 -25.85 28.29
CA GLY A 774 -12.52 -26.11 29.64
C GLY A 774 -13.63 -26.35 30.68
N SER A 775 -14.89 -26.61 30.25
CA SER A 775 -16.01 -26.76 31.18
C SER A 775 -15.80 -27.86 32.25
N SER A 776 -15.04 -28.91 31.96
CA SER A 776 -14.70 -29.99 32.88
C SER A 776 -13.49 -29.67 33.80
N LEU A 777 -12.78 -28.57 33.55
CA LEU A 777 -11.58 -28.20 34.28
C LEU A 777 -11.89 -27.12 35.33
N SER A 778 -11.08 -27.00 36.38
CA SER A 778 -11.19 -25.93 37.38
C SER A 778 -10.71 -24.58 36.83
N SER A 779 -11.25 -23.46 37.35
CA SER A 779 -10.65 -22.15 37.04
C SER A 779 -9.18 -22.12 37.42
N GLY A 780 -8.32 -21.57 36.58
CA GLY A 780 -6.88 -21.54 36.81
C GLY A 780 -6.05 -21.33 35.56
N LEU A 781 -4.75 -21.48 35.74
CA LEU A 781 -3.76 -21.34 34.68
C LEU A 781 -3.49 -22.69 34.03
N TYR A 782 -3.51 -22.70 32.70
CA TYR A 782 -3.19 -23.86 31.86
C TYR A 782 -2.18 -23.45 30.78
N PHE A 783 -1.52 -24.46 30.20
CA PHE A 783 -0.62 -24.27 29.05
C PHE A 783 -1.12 -25.16 27.91
N TYR A 784 -0.89 -24.73 26.67
CA TYR A 784 -1.05 -25.60 25.52
C TYR A 784 0.20 -25.55 24.66
N LYS A 785 0.55 -26.71 24.11
CA LYS A 785 1.79 -26.92 23.36
C LYS A 785 1.45 -27.53 22.01
N MET A 786 2.03 -26.97 20.95
CA MET A 786 2.02 -27.54 19.59
C MET A 786 3.38 -28.17 19.29
N GLU A 787 3.33 -29.38 18.73
CA GLU A 787 4.49 -30.12 18.25
C GLU A 787 4.22 -30.57 16.81
N SER A 788 5.11 -30.25 15.86
CA SER A 788 5.04 -30.69 14.47
C SER A 788 6.37 -30.55 13.74
N ASN A 789 6.88 -31.62 13.11
CA ASN A 789 8.10 -31.59 12.29
C ASN A 789 9.30 -30.88 12.95
N GLY A 790 9.50 -31.06 14.26
CA GLY A 790 10.56 -30.42 15.03
C GLY A 790 10.25 -29.01 15.52
N PHE A 791 9.13 -28.42 15.11
CA PHE A 791 8.61 -27.20 15.71
C PHE A 791 7.94 -27.53 17.06
N VAL A 792 8.25 -26.73 18.08
CA VAL A 792 7.59 -26.78 19.39
C VAL A 792 7.36 -25.37 19.88
N ASP A 793 6.12 -25.04 20.18
CA ASP A 793 5.75 -23.77 20.85
C ASP A 793 4.75 -24.04 21.97
N THR A 794 4.78 -23.20 23.01
CA THR A 794 3.90 -23.33 24.17
C THR A 794 3.36 -21.97 24.57
N LYS A 795 2.06 -21.90 24.76
CA LYS A 795 1.35 -20.70 25.18
C LYS A 795 0.63 -20.93 26.51
N LYS A 796 0.36 -19.86 27.21
CA LYS A 796 -0.35 -19.81 28.47
C LYS A 796 -1.78 -19.35 28.28
N MET A 797 -2.76 -19.98 28.96
CA MET A 797 -4.15 -19.58 28.94
C MET A 797 -4.76 -19.60 30.36
N THR A 798 -5.71 -18.73 30.61
CA THR A 798 -6.37 -18.62 31.92
C THR A 798 -7.86 -18.92 31.78
N LEU A 799 -8.32 -19.97 32.45
CA LEU A 799 -9.74 -20.32 32.56
C LEU A 799 -10.36 -19.61 33.78
N ILE A 800 -11.47 -18.91 33.54
CA ILE A 800 -12.29 -18.27 34.58
C ILE A 800 -13.70 -18.85 34.47
N LYS A 801 -14.22 -19.39 35.54
CA LYS A 801 -15.64 -19.83 35.63
C LYS A 801 -16.44 -18.85 36.43
#